data_b682c8f5d8c3774edc4866d4cbfb7518
#
_entry.id   b682c8f5d8c3774edc4866d4cbfb7518
#
_cell.length_a   1.000
_cell.length_b   1.000
_cell.length_c   1.000
_cell.angle_alpha   90.00
_cell.angle_beta   90.00
_cell.angle_gamma   90.00
#
_symmetry.space_group_name_H-M   'P 1'
#
loop_
_entity.id
_entity.type
_entity.pdbx_description
1 polymer ?
#
loop_
_entity_poly.entity_id
_entity_poly.type
_entity_poly.pdbx_seq_one_letter_code
_entity_poly.pdbx_strand_id
1 'polypeptide(L)'
;LLREEKGIAAQVLTDAGVNLDAARAETLRLLGTEMPPQGGGKEPQPGNVPPAATPPKGEKKSKTPALDHFCRDLTQLASEQQLDPTIGRAKEIERVMEILTRRKKNNPVLIGEPGVGKTAIVEGLAQLIATGECPDALREHRVLSLDMAAVIAGTKYRGQFEERLKAVMNEIAQNKNVILFIDELHTLVGAGAAEGAIDASNMLKPALARGELQCVGASTLNEYRKYIEKDGALERRFQTVVVDPPSIDETVQILQGLKKKYEDHHRVIIPDDTLVAAAKLSERYITDRFLPDKAIDVIDEAGARARLAAQVPPPEVAQLKDELEKVNTEKEAAVRDQNFERAAALRDTERELQGEIRKKQDEWEKRRQSHRPVLGEEEVAFIVSRWTGIPVTRLQEAESSRLLRMEEELHESVVAQEEAIKAIARSIRRSRAGLKDPKRPIGSFIFCGPTGVGKTELARSLAKFLFADASALIRVDMSEYMEKFSVSRLIGAPPGYVGYEDSGTLTKAVRRKPYSVVLLDEIEKAHPDVFNILLQVLDEGHLTDNYGRVIDFKNTVVIMTSNVGAKDVAKNKSLGFTAPDFKASFERMSEKVKEELQQVFNPEFLNRLDDVIVFHPLQKEHIAQIVGIMLRDVQKRMSEGELTLKLSDPASDFLARNGYDEQYGARPLKRAIQRYIEDPLSEKILLGEFAKGDEIEVDLAEDGQKLAFKVLSNSAPKA
;
A
#
# COMPACT_ATOMS: atom_id res chain seq x y z
N LEU A 1 19.23 -20.51 31.19
CA LEU A 1 20.27 -19.79 31.91
C LEU A 1 20.85 -20.64 33.05
N LEU A 2 20.04 -21.17 33.97
CA LEU A 2 20.49 -22.02 35.10
C LEU A 2 20.96 -23.43 34.69
N ARG A 3 20.73 -23.87 33.44
CA ARG A 3 21.20 -25.16 32.91
C ARG A 3 22.65 -25.15 32.42
N GLU A 4 23.21 -23.98 32.16
CA GLU A 4 24.63 -23.82 31.79
C GLU A 4 25.45 -23.43 33.01
N GLU A 5 25.87 -24.44 33.78
CA GLU A 5 26.61 -24.28 35.04
C GLU A 5 27.89 -23.42 34.97
N LYS A 6 28.42 -23.20 33.77
CA LYS A 6 29.65 -22.38 33.54
C LYS A 6 29.38 -20.97 33.03
N GLY A 7 28.11 -20.55 32.92
CA GLY A 7 27.74 -19.21 32.47
C GLY A 7 27.74 -18.19 33.61
N ILE A 8 28.27 -17.00 33.38
CA ILE A 8 28.30 -15.90 34.36
C ILE A 8 26.88 -15.61 34.91
N ALA A 9 25.85 -15.69 34.04
CA ALA A 9 24.46 -15.50 34.43
C ALA A 9 23.94 -16.62 35.37
N ALA A 10 24.42 -17.87 35.22
CA ALA A 10 24.04 -18.97 36.11
C ALA A 10 24.69 -18.79 37.50
N GLN A 11 25.94 -18.34 37.56
CA GLN A 11 26.65 -18.06 38.81
C GLN A 11 25.98 -16.93 39.58
N VAL A 12 25.62 -15.81 38.94
CA VAL A 12 24.92 -14.68 39.55
C VAL A 12 23.55 -15.10 40.13
N LEU A 13 22.81 -15.94 39.40
CA LEU A 13 21.52 -16.42 39.87
C LEU A 13 21.64 -17.41 41.03
N THR A 14 22.69 -18.26 41.05
CA THR A 14 22.99 -19.21 42.12
C THR A 14 23.45 -18.47 43.35
N ASP A 15 24.29 -17.44 43.24
CA ASP A 15 24.74 -16.57 44.32
C ASP A 15 23.59 -15.75 44.90
N ALA A 16 22.58 -15.42 44.10
CA ALA A 16 21.33 -14.81 44.54
C ALA A 16 20.34 -15.78 45.20
N GLY A 17 20.74 -17.06 45.40
CA GLY A 17 19.92 -18.09 46.07
C GLY A 17 18.85 -18.75 45.19
N VAL A 18 18.89 -18.55 43.90
CA VAL A 18 17.93 -19.16 42.96
C VAL A 18 18.44 -20.56 42.53
N ASN A 19 17.79 -21.60 43.07
CA ASN A 19 18.09 -22.99 42.68
C ASN A 19 17.30 -23.40 41.45
N LEU A 20 17.89 -24.20 40.54
CA LEU A 20 17.28 -24.71 39.31
C LEU A 20 15.97 -25.44 39.56
N ASP A 21 15.93 -26.29 40.61
CA ASP A 21 14.75 -27.08 40.93
C ASP A 21 13.62 -26.22 41.51
N ALA A 22 13.95 -25.22 42.34
CA ALA A 22 12.97 -24.25 42.84
C ALA A 22 12.40 -23.36 41.75
N ALA A 23 13.25 -22.86 40.85
CA ALA A 23 12.82 -22.08 39.70
C ALA A 23 11.95 -22.91 38.71
N ARG A 24 12.27 -24.20 38.53
CA ARG A 24 11.51 -25.13 37.70
C ARG A 24 10.15 -25.46 38.33
N ALA A 25 10.09 -25.69 39.63
CA ALA A 25 8.86 -25.93 40.36
C ALA A 25 7.92 -24.72 40.31
N GLU A 26 8.45 -23.51 40.52
CA GLU A 26 7.65 -22.28 40.47
C GLU A 26 7.19 -21.95 39.04
N THR A 27 8.04 -22.22 38.05
CA THR A 27 7.65 -22.06 36.61
C THR A 27 6.56 -23.07 36.23
N LEU A 28 6.64 -24.32 36.68
CA LEU A 28 5.61 -25.33 36.46
C LEU A 28 4.31 -24.99 37.18
N ARG A 29 4.40 -24.42 38.37
CA ARG A 29 3.23 -23.94 39.13
C ARG A 29 2.55 -22.76 38.44
N LEU A 30 3.31 -21.81 37.87
CA LEU A 30 2.79 -20.70 37.08
C LEU A 30 2.21 -21.14 35.74
N LEU A 31 2.70 -22.25 35.18
CA LEU A 31 2.22 -22.83 33.91
C LEU A 31 1.08 -23.84 34.11
N GLY A 32 0.63 -24.10 35.36
CA GLY A 32 -0.52 -24.97 35.65
C GLY A 32 -0.30 -26.47 35.37
N THR A 33 0.97 -26.91 35.24
CA THR A 33 1.29 -28.34 35.00
C THR A 33 1.80 -28.98 36.29
N GLU A 34 0.93 -29.75 36.99
CA GLU A 34 1.34 -30.66 38.07
C GLU A 34 1.97 -31.91 37.46
N MET A 35 3.21 -32.22 37.82
CA MET A 35 3.82 -33.53 37.52
C MET A 35 3.41 -34.56 38.58
N PRO A 36 3.11 -35.83 38.20
CA PRO A 36 2.91 -36.90 39.17
C PRO A 36 4.23 -37.23 39.89
N PRO A 37 4.19 -37.62 41.21
CA PRO A 37 5.39 -37.88 41.99
C PRO A 37 6.03 -39.20 41.51
N GLN A 38 7.33 -39.14 41.12
CA GLN A 38 8.17 -40.34 40.99
C GLN A 38 8.53 -40.86 42.35
N GLY A 39 8.16 -42.12 42.56
CA GLY A 39 8.31 -42.81 43.82
C GLY A 39 9.74 -43.24 44.17
N GLY A 40 9.96 -43.39 45.47
CA GLY A 40 11.13 -44.02 46.04
C GLY A 40 11.28 -43.79 47.55
N GLY A 41 10.60 -44.63 48.35
CA GLY A 41 11.15 -45.18 49.56
C GLY A 41 11.06 -44.43 50.90
N LYS A 42 10.27 -45.06 51.77
CA LYS A 42 10.28 -45.12 53.23
C LYS A 42 9.22 -44.29 53.99
N GLU A 43 8.29 -45.05 54.55
CA GLU A 43 7.37 -44.64 55.61
C GLU A 43 8.12 -44.09 56.86
N PRO A 44 7.56 -43.10 57.53
CA PRO A 44 7.46 -43.07 58.99
C PRO A 44 6.04 -42.81 59.48
N GLN A 45 5.81 -43.32 60.70
CA GLN A 45 4.61 -43.41 61.53
C GLN A 45 3.96 -42.06 61.91
N PRO A 46 2.70 -42.09 62.41
CA PRO A 46 1.81 -40.93 62.48
C PRO A 46 1.99 -40.12 63.76
N GLY A 47 2.00 -38.83 63.67
CA GLY A 47 2.00 -37.88 64.76
C GLY A 47 1.35 -36.54 64.36
N ASN A 48 0.19 -36.31 65.04
CA ASN A 48 -0.52 -35.03 65.22
C ASN A 48 -0.50 -33.96 64.16
N VAL A 49 -1.61 -33.81 63.43
CA VAL A 49 -1.92 -32.70 62.53
C VAL A 49 -2.99 -31.81 63.19
N PRO A 50 -2.78 -30.47 63.25
CA PRO A 50 -3.86 -29.51 63.55
C PRO A 50 -4.83 -29.41 62.34
N PRO A 51 -6.11 -29.05 62.57
CA PRO A 51 -7.13 -29.13 61.49
C PRO A 51 -6.86 -28.13 60.40
N ALA A 52 -6.87 -28.67 59.16
CA ALA A 52 -6.72 -27.95 57.92
C ALA A 52 -7.84 -26.93 57.69
N ALA A 53 -7.45 -25.75 57.29
CA ALA A 53 -8.36 -24.74 56.76
C ALA A 53 -9.06 -25.27 55.49
N THR A 54 -10.35 -25.13 55.45
CA THR A 54 -11.23 -25.48 54.31
C THR A 54 -10.73 -24.88 52.98
N PRO A 55 -10.63 -25.66 51.89
CA PRO A 55 -10.29 -25.10 50.59
C PRO A 55 -11.44 -24.25 50.06
N PRO A 56 -11.14 -23.18 49.28
CA PRO A 56 -12.17 -22.37 48.66
C PRO A 56 -13.02 -23.20 47.70
N LYS A 57 -14.32 -22.97 47.76
CA LYS A 57 -15.35 -23.69 46.97
C LYS A 57 -15.05 -23.62 45.48
N GLY A 58 -14.78 -24.80 44.86
CA GLY A 58 -15.36 -25.26 43.64
C GLY A 58 -15.24 -24.39 42.39
N GLU A 59 -14.11 -24.45 41.68
CA GLU A 59 -14.18 -24.42 40.20
C GLU A 59 -14.96 -25.64 39.74
N LYS A 60 -16.13 -25.40 39.14
CA LYS A 60 -16.89 -26.45 38.46
C LYS A 60 -15.99 -27.01 37.37
N LYS A 61 -15.55 -28.26 37.48
CA LYS A 61 -14.89 -29.00 36.39
C LYS A 61 -15.77 -28.83 35.14
N SER A 62 -15.24 -28.14 34.16
CA SER A 62 -15.92 -27.96 32.87
C SER A 62 -16.26 -29.35 32.30
N LYS A 63 -17.45 -29.47 31.71
CA LYS A 63 -17.87 -30.70 31.00
C LYS A 63 -17.15 -30.85 29.65
N THR A 64 -16.45 -29.80 29.20
CA THR A 64 -15.83 -29.69 27.88
C THR A 64 -14.43 -29.08 27.96
N PRO A 65 -13.46 -29.71 28.63
CA PRO A 65 -12.14 -29.11 28.88
C PRO A 65 -11.32 -28.90 27.59
N ALA A 66 -11.45 -29.75 26.55
CA ALA A 66 -10.74 -29.56 25.29
C ALA A 66 -11.35 -28.40 24.47
N LEU A 67 -12.67 -28.27 24.46
CA LEU A 67 -13.34 -27.15 23.80
C LEU A 67 -13.01 -25.82 24.48
N ASP A 68 -12.99 -25.79 25.81
CA ASP A 68 -12.66 -24.55 26.55
C ASP A 68 -11.19 -24.14 26.38
N HIS A 69 -10.28 -25.07 26.07
CA HIS A 69 -8.86 -24.80 25.87
C HIS A 69 -8.51 -24.42 24.42
N PHE A 70 -9.17 -25.03 23.44
CA PHE A 70 -8.84 -24.85 22.01
C PHE A 70 -9.88 -24.05 21.23
N CYS A 71 -10.99 -23.64 21.86
CA CYS A 71 -12.04 -22.87 21.20
C CYS A 71 -12.37 -21.62 22.02
N ARG A 72 -12.74 -20.54 21.31
CA ARG A 72 -13.27 -19.33 21.91
C ARG A 72 -14.81 -19.37 21.85
N ASP A 73 -15.49 -19.20 22.97
CA ASP A 73 -16.96 -19.20 23.01
C ASP A 73 -17.52 -17.84 22.60
N LEU A 74 -18.02 -17.76 21.36
CA LEU A 74 -18.62 -16.53 20.81
C LEU A 74 -19.97 -16.22 21.46
N THR A 75 -20.76 -17.25 21.86
CA THR A 75 -22.05 -17.04 22.50
C THR A 75 -21.90 -16.46 23.92
N GLN A 76 -20.89 -16.91 24.66
CA GLN A 76 -20.56 -16.33 25.96
C GLN A 76 -20.10 -14.87 25.80
N LEU A 77 -19.20 -14.59 24.87
CA LEU A 77 -18.73 -13.24 24.60
C LEU A 77 -19.84 -12.31 24.14
N ALA A 78 -20.83 -12.84 23.38
CA ALA A 78 -22.02 -12.11 23.02
C ALA A 78 -22.87 -11.73 24.24
N SER A 79 -23.07 -12.68 25.17
CA SER A 79 -23.82 -12.44 26.41
C SER A 79 -23.13 -11.41 27.31
N GLU A 80 -21.80 -11.35 27.28
CA GLU A 80 -20.95 -10.38 28.00
C GLU A 80 -20.80 -9.04 27.26
N GLN A 81 -21.45 -8.87 26.08
CA GLN A 81 -21.37 -7.67 25.24
C GLN A 81 -19.94 -7.31 24.80
N GLN A 82 -19.08 -8.29 24.63
CA GLN A 82 -17.70 -8.09 24.24
C GLN A 82 -17.51 -8.14 22.70
N LEU A 83 -18.51 -8.62 21.95
CA LEU A 83 -18.47 -8.66 20.50
C LEU A 83 -18.85 -7.31 19.88
N ASP A 84 -18.40 -7.11 18.65
CA ASP A 84 -18.77 -5.96 17.86
C ASP A 84 -20.20 -6.08 17.30
N PRO A 85 -20.96 -4.99 17.17
CA PRO A 85 -22.29 -5.05 16.60
C PRO A 85 -22.22 -5.44 15.11
N THR A 86 -23.00 -6.43 14.72
CA THR A 86 -23.09 -6.85 13.32
C THR A 86 -24.15 -6.03 12.59
N ILE A 87 -23.73 -5.28 11.58
CA ILE A 87 -24.57 -4.36 10.82
C ILE A 87 -24.57 -4.75 9.34
N GLY A 88 -25.74 -4.67 8.69
CA GLY A 88 -25.90 -4.89 7.25
C GLY A 88 -25.83 -6.35 6.78
N ARG A 89 -25.72 -7.34 7.69
CA ARG A 89 -25.55 -8.77 7.37
C ARG A 89 -26.73 -9.65 7.72
N ALA A 90 -27.92 -9.07 7.88
CA ALA A 90 -29.12 -9.80 8.29
C ALA A 90 -29.49 -10.94 7.32
N LYS A 91 -29.38 -10.71 6.01
CA LYS A 91 -29.69 -11.71 4.97
C LYS A 91 -28.76 -12.93 5.01
N GLU A 92 -27.46 -12.67 5.16
CA GLU A 92 -26.45 -13.73 5.24
C GLU A 92 -26.61 -14.53 6.53
N ILE A 93 -26.88 -13.88 7.68
CA ILE A 93 -27.11 -14.56 8.95
C ILE A 93 -28.40 -15.39 8.88
N GLU A 94 -29.49 -14.87 8.33
CA GLU A 94 -30.71 -15.63 8.10
C GLU A 94 -30.45 -16.86 7.23
N ARG A 95 -29.67 -16.70 6.15
CA ARG A 95 -29.30 -17.82 5.29
C ARG A 95 -28.45 -18.87 5.99
N VAL A 96 -27.53 -18.44 6.86
CA VAL A 96 -26.74 -19.35 7.70
C VAL A 96 -27.66 -20.14 8.65
N MET A 97 -28.60 -19.48 9.32
CA MET A 97 -29.58 -20.13 10.21
C MET A 97 -30.48 -21.12 9.44
N GLU A 98 -30.96 -20.78 8.26
CA GLU A 98 -31.71 -21.69 7.39
C GLU A 98 -30.92 -22.97 7.07
N ILE A 99 -29.62 -22.80 6.70
CA ILE A 99 -28.76 -23.93 6.35
C ILE A 99 -28.52 -24.82 7.58
N LEU A 100 -28.21 -24.24 8.75
CA LEU A 100 -27.98 -24.95 10.00
C LEU A 100 -29.17 -25.80 10.43
N THR A 101 -30.41 -25.39 10.13
CA THR A 101 -31.64 -26.11 10.48
C THR A 101 -32.03 -27.21 9.46
N ARG A 102 -31.28 -27.36 8.35
CA ARG A 102 -31.57 -28.39 7.34
C ARG A 102 -31.23 -29.79 7.81
N ARG A 103 -31.95 -30.77 7.31
CA ARG A 103 -31.67 -32.18 7.58
C ARG A 103 -30.39 -32.71 6.93
N LYS A 104 -30.00 -32.18 5.77
CA LYS A 104 -28.80 -32.54 5.00
C LYS A 104 -28.15 -31.28 4.48
N LYS A 105 -26.84 -31.32 4.26
CA LYS A 105 -26.04 -30.13 3.87
C LYS A 105 -26.26 -28.96 4.86
N ASN A 106 -26.20 -29.27 6.14
CA ASN A 106 -26.47 -28.35 7.24
C ASN A 106 -25.20 -27.61 7.73
N ASN A 107 -24.13 -27.64 6.97
CA ASN A 107 -22.90 -26.91 7.29
C ASN A 107 -22.72 -25.78 6.28
N PRO A 108 -22.98 -24.51 6.64
CA PRO A 108 -22.74 -23.38 5.78
C PRO A 108 -21.24 -23.10 5.65
N VAL A 109 -20.81 -22.66 4.46
CA VAL A 109 -19.48 -22.08 4.23
C VAL A 109 -19.65 -20.68 3.67
N LEU A 110 -19.13 -19.71 4.40
CA LEU A 110 -19.07 -18.31 4.00
C LEU A 110 -17.92 -18.13 3.00
N ILE A 111 -18.26 -17.76 1.77
CA ILE A 111 -17.28 -17.57 0.69
C ILE A 111 -17.25 -16.10 0.32
N GLY A 112 -16.09 -15.48 0.40
CA GLY A 112 -15.90 -14.08 0.02
C GLY A 112 -14.44 -13.68 0.12
N GLU A 113 -14.13 -12.51 -0.40
CA GLU A 113 -12.78 -11.95 -0.34
C GLU A 113 -12.33 -11.68 1.11
N PRO A 114 -11.01 -11.59 1.38
CA PRO A 114 -10.52 -11.22 2.69
C PRO A 114 -11.05 -9.84 3.12
N GLY A 115 -11.42 -9.69 4.40
CA GLY A 115 -11.84 -8.39 4.94
C GLY A 115 -13.29 -7.98 4.65
N VAL A 116 -14.12 -8.84 3.99
CA VAL A 116 -15.55 -8.51 3.73
C VAL A 116 -16.46 -8.72 4.93
N GLY A 117 -15.94 -9.22 6.06
CA GLY A 117 -16.72 -9.40 7.29
C GLY A 117 -17.34 -10.79 7.45
N LYS A 118 -16.72 -11.87 6.95
CA LYS A 118 -17.19 -13.26 7.13
C LYS A 118 -17.30 -13.65 8.61
N THR A 119 -16.31 -13.31 9.41
CA THR A 119 -16.30 -13.59 10.87
C THR A 119 -17.41 -12.83 11.60
N ALA A 120 -17.68 -11.57 11.20
CA ALA A 120 -18.75 -10.76 11.77
C ALA A 120 -20.15 -11.40 11.60
N ILE A 121 -20.39 -12.14 10.50
CA ILE A 121 -21.65 -12.87 10.29
C ILE A 121 -21.83 -13.96 11.35
N VAL A 122 -20.76 -14.65 11.72
CA VAL A 122 -20.80 -15.72 12.76
C VAL A 122 -20.92 -15.11 14.16
N GLU A 123 -20.27 -13.96 14.39
CA GLU A 123 -20.44 -13.20 15.63
C GLU A 123 -21.87 -12.68 15.77
N GLY A 124 -22.48 -12.20 14.68
CA GLY A 124 -23.88 -11.81 14.64
C GLY A 124 -24.84 -12.99 14.91
N LEU A 125 -24.54 -14.17 14.36
CA LEU A 125 -25.30 -15.38 14.70
C LEU A 125 -25.20 -15.70 16.20
N ALA A 126 -24.00 -15.59 16.79
CA ALA A 126 -23.81 -15.81 18.21
C ALA A 126 -24.57 -14.78 19.07
N GLN A 127 -24.65 -13.52 18.62
CA GLN A 127 -25.46 -12.48 19.28
C GLN A 127 -26.95 -12.78 19.23
N LEU A 128 -27.49 -13.20 18.08
CA LEU A 128 -28.90 -13.59 17.95
C LEU A 128 -29.25 -14.82 18.80
N ILE A 129 -28.33 -15.77 18.92
CA ILE A 129 -28.53 -16.92 19.82
C ILE A 129 -28.52 -16.48 21.29
N ALA A 130 -27.58 -15.62 21.69
CA ALA A 130 -27.48 -15.11 23.04
C ALA A 130 -28.69 -14.24 23.48
N THR A 131 -29.28 -13.46 22.55
CA THR A 131 -30.49 -12.66 22.80
C THR A 131 -31.76 -13.47 22.68
N GLY A 132 -31.70 -14.70 22.13
CA GLY A 132 -32.89 -15.55 21.90
C GLY A 132 -33.70 -15.15 20.66
N GLU A 133 -33.19 -14.25 19.82
CA GLU A 133 -33.80 -13.80 18.57
C GLU A 133 -33.48 -14.75 17.39
N CYS A 134 -33.47 -16.06 17.64
CA CYS A 134 -33.16 -17.09 16.67
C CYS A 134 -34.25 -18.18 16.67
N PRO A 135 -34.33 -19.02 15.61
CA PRO A 135 -35.24 -20.16 15.57
C PRO A 135 -35.07 -21.08 16.80
N ASP A 136 -36.18 -21.65 17.32
CA ASP A 136 -36.16 -22.48 18.52
C ASP A 136 -35.17 -23.64 18.44
N ALA A 137 -34.92 -24.16 17.23
CA ALA A 137 -33.94 -25.21 16.97
C ALA A 137 -32.49 -24.82 17.31
N LEU A 138 -32.18 -23.53 17.31
CA LEU A 138 -30.81 -22.99 17.54
C LEU A 138 -30.63 -22.33 18.92
N ARG A 139 -31.71 -22.11 19.66
CA ARG A 139 -31.75 -21.33 20.90
C ARG A 139 -30.83 -21.86 22.02
N GLU A 140 -30.62 -23.19 22.08
CA GLU A 140 -29.75 -23.81 23.07
C GLU A 140 -28.33 -24.05 22.57
N HIS A 141 -28.01 -23.63 21.35
CA HIS A 141 -26.68 -23.87 20.76
C HIS A 141 -25.64 -22.85 21.24
N ARG A 142 -24.41 -23.35 21.34
CA ARG A 142 -23.20 -22.53 21.60
C ARG A 142 -22.38 -22.45 20.31
N VAL A 143 -21.99 -21.27 19.92
CA VAL A 143 -21.07 -21.04 18.78
C VAL A 143 -19.65 -20.95 19.31
N LEU A 144 -18.81 -21.91 18.95
CA LEU A 144 -17.42 -22.01 19.38
C LEU A 144 -16.49 -21.76 18.19
N SER A 145 -15.60 -20.80 18.27
CA SER A 145 -14.59 -20.54 17.24
C SER A 145 -13.33 -21.36 17.52
N LEU A 146 -12.94 -22.24 16.61
CA LEU A 146 -11.74 -23.06 16.74
C LEU A 146 -10.46 -22.23 16.55
N ASP A 147 -9.60 -22.23 17.55
CA ASP A 147 -8.26 -21.61 17.46
C ASP A 147 -7.25 -22.63 16.93
N MET A 148 -6.99 -22.56 15.62
CA MET A 148 -6.01 -23.42 14.97
C MET A 148 -4.59 -23.21 15.48
N ALA A 149 -4.24 -21.97 15.86
CA ALA A 149 -2.92 -21.67 16.40
C ALA A 149 -2.71 -22.35 17.76
N ALA A 150 -3.72 -22.35 18.63
CA ALA A 150 -3.69 -23.04 19.92
C ALA A 150 -3.59 -24.57 19.76
N VAL A 151 -4.29 -25.14 18.77
CA VAL A 151 -4.22 -26.58 18.49
C VAL A 151 -2.84 -27.02 18.00
N ILE A 152 -2.17 -26.19 17.18
CA ILE A 152 -0.83 -26.47 16.62
C ILE A 152 0.28 -26.10 17.61
N ALA A 153 0.11 -25.11 18.46
CA ALA A 153 1.14 -24.61 19.37
C ALA A 153 1.75 -25.74 20.23
N GLY A 154 3.08 -25.85 20.20
CA GLY A 154 3.82 -26.82 21.01
C GLY A 154 3.75 -28.28 20.52
N THR A 155 3.09 -28.58 19.40
CA THR A 155 3.10 -29.93 18.81
C THR A 155 4.40 -30.15 18.04
N LYS A 156 5.25 -31.07 18.54
CA LYS A 156 6.50 -31.49 17.85
C LYS A 156 6.29 -32.61 16.85
N TYR A 157 5.22 -33.37 17.02
CA TYR A 157 4.90 -34.56 16.23
C TYR A 157 3.44 -34.51 15.75
N ARG A 158 3.19 -34.99 14.55
CA ARG A 158 1.87 -35.09 13.90
C ARG A 158 0.81 -35.72 14.81
N GLY A 159 1.16 -36.79 15.56
CA GLY A 159 0.25 -37.49 16.45
C GLY A 159 -0.33 -36.62 17.57
N GLN A 160 0.42 -35.63 18.06
CA GLN A 160 -0.06 -34.75 19.13
C GLN A 160 -1.15 -33.79 18.65
N PHE A 161 -1.04 -33.30 17.43
CA PHE A 161 -2.09 -32.49 16.79
C PHE A 161 -3.37 -33.33 16.57
N GLU A 162 -3.19 -34.52 16.00
CA GLU A 162 -4.29 -35.45 15.75
C GLU A 162 -5.03 -35.80 17.04
N GLU A 163 -4.30 -36.03 18.14
CA GLU A 163 -4.86 -36.33 19.45
C GLU A 163 -5.69 -35.17 20.03
N ARG A 164 -5.18 -33.92 19.91
CA ARG A 164 -5.90 -32.72 20.35
C ARG A 164 -7.18 -32.50 19.55
N LEU A 165 -7.08 -32.55 18.20
CA LEU A 165 -8.23 -32.37 17.33
C LEU A 165 -9.27 -33.47 17.59
N LYS A 166 -8.83 -34.74 17.84
CA LYS A 166 -9.69 -35.84 18.19
C LYS A 166 -10.39 -35.62 19.53
N ALA A 167 -9.72 -35.06 20.52
CA ALA A 167 -10.33 -34.69 21.80
C ALA A 167 -11.44 -33.64 21.61
N VAL A 168 -11.19 -32.59 20.84
CA VAL A 168 -12.19 -31.57 20.47
C VAL A 168 -13.39 -32.22 19.77
N MET A 169 -13.14 -33.06 18.77
CA MET A 169 -14.21 -33.75 18.03
C MET A 169 -15.05 -34.71 18.90
N ASN A 170 -14.42 -35.42 19.82
CA ASN A 170 -15.12 -36.31 20.75
C ASN A 170 -16.03 -35.52 21.71
N GLU A 171 -15.58 -34.38 22.21
CA GLU A 171 -16.38 -33.51 23.06
C GLU A 171 -17.57 -32.89 22.31
N ILE A 172 -17.40 -32.50 21.04
CA ILE A 172 -18.50 -32.02 20.18
C ILE A 172 -19.52 -33.14 19.96
N ALA A 173 -19.07 -34.35 19.64
CA ALA A 173 -19.96 -35.49 19.42
C ALA A 173 -20.81 -35.85 20.65
N GLN A 174 -20.30 -35.61 21.87
CA GLN A 174 -21.02 -35.80 23.12
C GLN A 174 -21.99 -34.64 23.44
N ASN A 175 -21.71 -33.44 22.92
CA ASN A 175 -22.49 -32.23 23.18
C ASN A 175 -23.11 -31.73 21.86
N LYS A 176 -24.32 -32.22 21.55
CA LYS A 176 -25.01 -31.92 20.27
C LYS A 176 -25.40 -30.45 20.05
N ASN A 177 -25.30 -29.63 21.08
CA ASN A 177 -25.67 -28.21 21.04
C ASN A 177 -24.46 -27.32 20.78
N VAL A 178 -23.48 -27.79 20.02
CA VAL A 178 -22.28 -27.03 19.66
C VAL A 178 -22.23 -26.82 18.15
N ILE A 179 -22.10 -25.57 17.74
CA ILE A 179 -21.79 -25.16 16.37
C ILE A 179 -20.33 -24.73 16.36
N LEU A 180 -19.48 -25.41 15.59
CA LEU A 180 -18.06 -25.10 15.47
C LEU A 180 -17.84 -24.13 14.34
N PHE A 181 -17.29 -22.94 14.64
CA PHE A 181 -16.82 -22.02 13.61
C PHE A 181 -15.36 -22.31 13.28
N ILE A 182 -15.07 -22.46 12.00
CA ILE A 182 -13.73 -22.73 11.49
C ILE A 182 -13.40 -21.62 10.50
N ASP A 183 -12.61 -20.67 10.94
CA ASP A 183 -12.08 -19.67 10.03
C ASP A 183 -10.97 -20.28 9.17
N GLU A 184 -10.81 -19.78 7.94
CA GLU A 184 -9.88 -20.35 6.97
C GLU A 184 -10.02 -21.89 6.83
N LEU A 185 -11.25 -22.40 6.62
CA LEU A 185 -11.55 -23.83 6.53
C LEU A 185 -10.59 -24.61 5.62
N HIS A 186 -10.04 -23.95 4.60
CA HIS A 186 -9.08 -24.52 3.67
C HIS A 186 -7.76 -24.94 4.34
N THR A 187 -7.38 -24.33 5.46
CA THR A 187 -6.16 -24.69 6.21
C THR A 187 -6.22 -26.09 6.80
N LEU A 188 -7.41 -26.52 7.22
CA LEU A 188 -7.65 -27.87 7.72
C LEU A 188 -7.67 -28.93 6.62
N VAL A 189 -8.05 -28.54 5.38
CA VAL A 189 -8.22 -29.47 4.25
C VAL A 189 -6.98 -29.50 3.36
N GLY A 190 -6.27 -28.37 3.22
CA GLY A 190 -5.17 -28.19 2.27
C GLY A 190 -3.76 -28.42 2.83
N ALA A 191 -3.60 -28.57 4.12
CA ALA A 191 -2.29 -28.70 4.76
C ALA A 191 -1.54 -30.00 4.39
N GLY A 192 -2.14 -30.91 3.62
CA GLY A 192 -1.57 -32.22 3.27
C GLY A 192 -0.71 -32.27 1.99
N ALA A 193 -0.53 -31.16 1.26
CA ALA A 193 0.18 -31.17 -0.03
C ALA A 193 1.71 -31.09 0.05
N ALA A 194 2.29 -30.74 1.19
CA ALA A 194 3.73 -30.77 1.43
C ALA A 194 4.11 -32.02 2.23
N GLU A 195 5.21 -32.67 1.91
CA GLU A 195 5.75 -33.82 2.67
C GLU A 195 5.88 -33.47 4.15
N GLY A 196 5.00 -34.07 4.99
CA GLY A 196 4.92 -33.80 6.43
C GLY A 196 3.78 -32.90 6.90
N ALA A 197 2.93 -32.40 6.01
CA ALA A 197 1.78 -31.56 6.37
C ALA A 197 0.63 -32.35 6.98
N ILE A 198 -0.09 -31.70 7.89
CA ILE A 198 -1.11 -32.27 8.74
C ILE A 198 -2.42 -32.35 7.95
N ASP A 199 -2.93 -33.56 7.66
CA ASP A 199 -4.23 -33.78 7.00
C ASP A 199 -5.35 -33.98 8.05
N ALA A 200 -5.90 -32.85 8.53
CA ALA A 200 -7.03 -32.86 9.44
C ALA A 200 -8.35 -33.26 8.74
N SER A 201 -8.38 -33.23 7.41
CA SER A 201 -9.55 -33.51 6.60
C SER A 201 -10.07 -34.95 6.83
N ASN A 202 -9.15 -35.95 6.98
CA ASN A 202 -9.50 -37.35 7.22
C ASN A 202 -10.16 -37.56 8.58
N MET A 203 -9.98 -36.64 9.53
CA MET A 203 -10.63 -36.70 10.86
C MET A 203 -12.02 -36.05 10.84
N LEU A 204 -12.17 -34.95 10.08
CA LEU A 204 -13.42 -34.20 9.96
C LEU A 204 -14.45 -34.94 9.09
N LYS A 205 -14.01 -35.57 7.98
CA LYS A 205 -14.88 -36.26 7.03
C LYS A 205 -15.84 -37.28 7.68
N PRO A 206 -15.41 -38.20 8.58
CA PRO A 206 -16.31 -39.16 9.21
C PRO A 206 -17.36 -38.48 10.10
N ALA A 207 -16.98 -37.45 10.87
CA ALA A 207 -17.89 -36.75 11.78
C ALA A 207 -18.92 -35.92 11.01
N LEU A 208 -18.51 -35.23 9.94
CA LEU A 208 -19.41 -34.54 9.01
C LEU A 208 -20.32 -35.52 8.27
N ALA A 209 -19.80 -36.71 7.90
CA ALA A 209 -20.58 -37.76 7.22
C ALA A 209 -21.69 -38.31 8.08
N ARG A 210 -21.43 -38.54 9.37
CA ARG A 210 -22.42 -39.08 10.35
C ARG A 210 -23.36 -38.00 10.88
N GLY A 211 -23.08 -36.69 10.61
CA GLY A 211 -23.84 -35.58 11.17
C GLY A 211 -23.59 -35.37 12.67
N GLU A 212 -22.45 -35.81 13.15
CA GLU A 212 -22.00 -35.63 14.55
C GLU A 212 -21.37 -34.25 14.78
N LEU A 213 -20.94 -33.61 13.70
CA LEU A 213 -20.38 -32.26 13.69
C LEU A 213 -21.31 -31.33 12.92
N GLN A 214 -21.69 -30.24 13.56
CA GLN A 214 -22.29 -29.07 12.91
C GLN A 214 -21.29 -27.93 12.92
N CYS A 215 -20.96 -27.41 11.73
CA CYS A 215 -19.96 -26.36 11.62
C CYS A 215 -20.34 -25.28 10.61
N VAL A 216 -19.79 -24.08 10.85
CA VAL A 216 -19.78 -22.95 9.92
C VAL A 216 -18.33 -22.75 9.48
N GLY A 217 -18.07 -22.80 8.20
CA GLY A 217 -16.73 -22.53 7.64
C GLY A 217 -16.65 -21.14 7.04
N ALA A 218 -15.46 -20.56 7.00
CA ALA A 218 -15.16 -19.38 6.21
C ALA A 218 -13.96 -19.66 5.31
N SER A 219 -13.98 -19.15 4.05
CA SER A 219 -12.88 -19.32 3.08
C SER A 219 -12.98 -18.27 1.98
N THR A 220 -11.95 -18.15 1.17
CA THR A 220 -12.03 -17.42 -0.10
C THR A 220 -12.57 -18.33 -1.22
N LEU A 221 -13.10 -17.74 -2.30
CA LEU A 221 -13.62 -18.51 -3.43
C LEU A 221 -12.54 -19.40 -4.08
N ASN A 222 -11.34 -18.88 -4.22
CA ASN A 222 -10.21 -19.59 -4.84
C ASN A 222 -9.76 -20.79 -4.01
N GLU A 223 -9.65 -20.60 -2.71
CA GLU A 223 -9.26 -21.67 -1.77
C GLU A 223 -10.36 -22.73 -1.62
N TYR A 224 -11.62 -22.31 -1.58
CA TYR A 224 -12.76 -23.22 -1.57
C TYR A 224 -12.74 -24.13 -2.81
N ARG A 225 -12.60 -23.57 -4.01
CA ARG A 225 -12.49 -24.34 -5.26
C ARG A 225 -11.28 -25.27 -5.29
N LYS A 226 -10.15 -24.80 -4.78
CA LYS A 226 -8.89 -25.55 -4.81
C LYS A 226 -8.88 -26.76 -3.87
N TYR A 227 -9.45 -26.62 -2.67
CA TYR A 227 -9.30 -27.59 -1.59
C TYR A 227 -10.59 -28.31 -1.20
N ILE A 228 -11.76 -27.67 -1.27
CA ILE A 228 -13.02 -28.23 -0.78
C ILE A 228 -13.90 -28.77 -1.92
N GLU A 229 -14.07 -28.01 -2.99
CA GLU A 229 -14.89 -28.41 -4.14
C GLU A 229 -14.33 -29.64 -4.87
N LYS A 230 -13.01 -29.83 -4.87
CA LYS A 230 -12.35 -31.01 -5.45
C LYS A 230 -12.58 -32.29 -4.63
N ASP A 231 -12.95 -32.15 -3.36
CA ASP A 231 -13.24 -33.29 -2.48
C ASP A 231 -14.74 -33.55 -2.42
N GLY A 232 -15.22 -34.50 -3.21
CA GLY A 232 -16.66 -34.80 -3.32
C GLY A 232 -17.31 -35.28 -2.01
N ALA A 233 -16.55 -35.69 -1.00
CA ALA A 233 -17.08 -36.03 0.32
C ALA A 233 -17.40 -34.77 1.14
N LEU A 234 -16.59 -33.74 1.04
CA LEU A 234 -16.80 -32.43 1.69
C LEU A 234 -17.83 -31.59 0.95
N GLU A 235 -17.77 -31.52 -0.36
CA GLU A 235 -18.71 -30.74 -1.21
C GLU A 235 -20.17 -31.13 -0.95
N ARG A 236 -20.44 -32.43 -0.77
CA ARG A 236 -21.80 -32.91 -0.47
C ARG A 236 -22.30 -32.54 0.92
N ARG A 237 -21.46 -32.04 1.81
CA ARG A 237 -21.80 -31.73 3.21
C ARG A 237 -21.89 -30.22 3.46
N PHE A 238 -21.17 -29.46 2.69
CA PHE A 238 -21.17 -28.02 2.81
C PHE A 238 -22.16 -27.33 1.85
N GLN A 239 -22.72 -26.22 2.28
CA GLN A 239 -23.54 -25.33 1.48
C GLN A 239 -22.91 -23.93 1.46
N THR A 240 -22.65 -23.43 0.30
CA THR A 240 -22.00 -22.13 0.12
C THR A 240 -22.97 -20.97 0.37
N VAL A 241 -22.48 -19.94 1.05
CA VAL A 241 -23.10 -18.63 1.22
C VAL A 241 -22.09 -17.60 0.74
N VAL A 242 -22.42 -16.90 -0.34
CA VAL A 242 -21.54 -15.86 -0.89
C VAL A 242 -21.69 -14.61 -0.05
N VAL A 243 -20.56 -14.00 0.31
CA VAL A 243 -20.46 -12.78 1.11
C VAL A 243 -19.77 -11.72 0.24
N ASP A 244 -20.58 -10.83 -0.29
CA ASP A 244 -20.08 -9.70 -1.10
C ASP A 244 -19.56 -8.56 -0.23
N PRO A 245 -18.62 -7.74 -0.73
CA PRO A 245 -18.22 -6.51 -0.06
C PRO A 245 -19.44 -5.60 0.15
N PRO A 246 -19.56 -4.93 1.33
CA PRO A 246 -20.65 -3.99 1.56
C PRO A 246 -20.48 -2.74 0.69
N SER A 247 -21.59 -2.06 0.42
CA SER A 247 -21.59 -0.75 -0.22
C SER A 247 -20.95 0.32 0.68
N ILE A 248 -20.66 1.50 0.11
CA ILE A 248 -20.14 2.65 0.88
C ILE A 248 -21.11 3.01 2.02
N ASP A 249 -22.42 3.06 1.74
CA ASP A 249 -23.43 3.44 2.72
C ASP A 249 -23.55 2.42 3.87
N GLU A 250 -23.53 1.14 3.54
CA GLU A 250 -23.47 0.06 4.54
C GLU A 250 -22.19 0.13 5.37
N THR A 251 -21.05 0.41 4.72
CA THR A 251 -19.76 0.59 5.41
C THR A 251 -19.80 1.76 6.38
N VAL A 252 -20.41 2.89 6.02
CA VAL A 252 -20.61 4.02 6.93
C VAL A 252 -21.43 3.61 8.16
N GLN A 253 -22.51 2.84 7.98
CA GLN A 253 -23.29 2.32 9.10
C GLN A 253 -22.46 1.39 10.01
N ILE A 254 -21.65 0.53 9.42
CA ILE A 254 -20.73 -0.34 10.18
C ILE A 254 -19.75 0.51 11.00
N LEU A 255 -19.13 1.52 10.38
CA LEU A 255 -18.20 2.42 11.06
C LEU A 255 -18.91 3.21 12.19
N GLN A 256 -20.14 3.64 11.99
CA GLN A 256 -20.96 4.29 13.03
C GLN A 256 -21.21 3.37 14.23
N GLY A 257 -21.49 2.09 13.98
CA GLY A 257 -21.65 1.10 15.04
C GLY A 257 -20.36 0.83 15.82
N LEU A 258 -19.20 0.90 15.17
CA LEU A 258 -17.90 0.70 15.79
C LEU A 258 -17.32 1.98 16.42
N LYS A 259 -17.81 3.16 16.02
CA LYS A 259 -17.31 4.48 16.39
C LYS A 259 -16.95 4.61 17.87
N LYS A 260 -17.89 4.27 18.77
CA LYS A 260 -17.69 4.42 20.22
C LYS A 260 -16.51 3.62 20.76
N LYS A 261 -16.32 2.39 20.26
CA LYS A 261 -15.20 1.54 20.68
C LYS A 261 -13.85 2.15 20.26
N TYR A 262 -13.75 2.68 19.02
CA TYR A 262 -12.55 3.34 18.54
C TYR A 262 -12.30 4.68 19.21
N GLU A 263 -13.35 5.48 19.48
CA GLU A 263 -13.24 6.72 20.26
C GLU A 263 -12.69 6.49 21.67
N ASP A 264 -13.17 5.44 22.34
CA ASP A 264 -12.72 5.09 23.69
C ASP A 264 -11.32 4.50 23.69
N HIS A 265 -10.96 3.67 22.69
CA HIS A 265 -9.64 3.08 22.57
C HIS A 265 -8.56 4.13 22.30
N HIS A 266 -8.77 4.98 21.31
CA HIS A 266 -7.80 6.01 20.92
C HIS A 266 -7.92 7.31 21.72
N ARG A 267 -9.00 7.48 22.51
CA ARG A 267 -9.33 8.71 23.24
C ARG A 267 -9.45 9.93 22.32
N VAL A 268 -10.09 9.75 21.17
CA VAL A 268 -10.37 10.76 20.14
C VAL A 268 -11.88 10.93 20.01
N ILE A 269 -12.31 12.00 19.34
CA ILE A 269 -13.68 12.20 18.88
C ILE A 269 -13.69 12.03 17.37
N ILE A 270 -14.58 11.18 16.84
CA ILE A 270 -14.68 10.89 15.41
C ILE A 270 -16.00 11.45 14.88
N PRO A 271 -16.04 12.57 14.16
CA PRO A 271 -17.23 13.08 13.50
C PRO A 271 -17.78 12.10 12.45
N ASP A 272 -19.09 12.17 12.18
CA ASP A 272 -19.71 11.28 11.19
C ASP A 272 -19.21 11.56 9.76
N ASP A 273 -18.89 12.83 9.45
CA ASP A 273 -18.30 13.23 8.17
C ASP A 273 -16.95 12.53 7.94
N THR A 274 -16.16 12.34 8.99
CA THR A 274 -14.89 11.60 8.93
C THR A 274 -15.10 10.13 8.59
N LEU A 275 -16.15 9.48 9.10
CA LEU A 275 -16.51 8.10 8.76
C LEU A 275 -16.91 7.98 7.28
N VAL A 276 -17.68 8.94 6.79
CA VAL A 276 -18.06 9.01 5.37
C VAL A 276 -16.82 9.21 4.49
N ALA A 277 -15.91 10.10 4.91
CA ALA A 277 -14.65 10.31 4.21
C ALA A 277 -13.79 9.04 4.19
N ALA A 278 -13.67 8.33 5.31
CA ALA A 278 -12.92 7.08 5.39
C ALA A 278 -13.47 6.00 4.45
N ALA A 279 -14.78 5.80 4.41
CA ALA A 279 -15.42 4.85 3.49
C ALA A 279 -15.19 5.23 2.02
N LYS A 280 -15.42 6.50 1.65
CA LYS A 280 -15.27 6.99 0.27
C LYS A 280 -13.81 6.98 -0.19
N LEU A 281 -12.88 7.48 0.63
CA LEU A 281 -11.47 7.58 0.27
C LEU A 281 -10.82 6.20 0.20
N SER A 282 -11.14 5.31 1.15
CA SER A 282 -10.61 3.94 1.11
C SER A 282 -11.13 3.16 -0.11
N GLU A 283 -12.43 3.31 -0.48
CA GLU A 283 -12.97 2.65 -1.65
C GLU A 283 -12.36 3.16 -2.94
N ARG A 284 -12.15 4.48 -3.03
CA ARG A 284 -11.60 5.12 -4.23
C ARG A 284 -10.12 4.87 -4.44
N TYR A 285 -9.33 4.84 -3.36
CA TYR A 285 -7.87 4.89 -3.45
C TYR A 285 -7.17 3.60 -3.02
N ILE A 286 -7.79 2.74 -2.20
CA ILE A 286 -7.21 1.48 -1.74
C ILE A 286 -7.87 0.34 -2.53
N THR A 287 -7.16 -0.17 -3.54
CA THR A 287 -7.69 -1.15 -4.50
C THR A 287 -7.30 -2.60 -4.18
N ASP A 288 -6.33 -2.82 -3.30
CA ASP A 288 -5.81 -4.14 -2.93
C ASP A 288 -6.54 -4.81 -1.77
N ARG A 289 -7.51 -4.11 -1.16
CA ARG A 289 -8.33 -4.57 -0.04
C ARG A 289 -9.81 -4.25 -0.25
N PHE A 290 -10.68 -4.91 0.51
CA PHE A 290 -12.13 -4.76 0.37
C PHE A 290 -12.74 -4.03 1.57
N LEU A 291 -13.89 -3.39 1.33
CA LEU A 291 -14.74 -2.86 2.40
C LEU A 291 -15.35 -4.03 3.20
N PRO A 292 -15.60 -3.86 4.52
CA PRO A 292 -15.39 -2.66 5.33
C PRO A 292 -13.96 -2.55 5.91
N ASP A 293 -13.15 -3.60 5.84
CA ASP A 293 -11.86 -3.77 6.53
C ASP A 293 -10.91 -2.59 6.27
N LYS A 294 -10.71 -2.23 4.98
CA LYS A 294 -9.85 -1.10 4.60
C LYS A 294 -10.28 0.24 5.20
N ALA A 295 -11.59 0.45 5.38
CA ALA A 295 -12.11 1.69 5.97
C ALA A 295 -11.95 1.69 7.50
N ILE A 296 -12.12 0.53 8.13
CA ILE A 296 -11.88 0.32 9.56
C ILE A 296 -10.40 0.56 9.88
N ASP A 297 -9.49 -0.06 9.13
CA ASP A 297 -8.05 0.11 9.30
C ASP A 297 -7.60 1.56 9.14
N VAL A 298 -8.16 2.31 8.18
CA VAL A 298 -7.88 3.74 8.00
C VAL A 298 -8.29 4.56 9.23
N ILE A 299 -9.46 4.29 9.81
CA ILE A 299 -9.93 4.96 11.02
C ILE A 299 -9.05 4.58 12.22
N ASP A 300 -8.70 3.32 12.36
CA ASP A 300 -7.84 2.83 13.45
C ASP A 300 -6.46 3.49 13.41
N GLU A 301 -5.79 3.52 12.26
CA GLU A 301 -4.48 4.16 12.10
C GLU A 301 -4.55 5.68 12.25
N ALA A 302 -5.61 6.32 11.73
CA ALA A 302 -5.82 7.76 11.88
C ALA A 302 -6.05 8.14 13.35
N GLY A 303 -6.85 7.34 14.09
CA GLY A 303 -7.06 7.50 15.53
C GLY A 303 -5.78 7.32 16.34
N ALA A 304 -5.01 6.28 16.03
CA ALA A 304 -3.72 6.03 16.66
C ALA A 304 -2.75 7.20 16.45
N ARG A 305 -2.68 7.74 15.24
CA ARG A 305 -1.86 8.89 14.90
C ARG A 305 -2.30 10.16 15.63
N ALA A 306 -3.60 10.46 15.64
CA ALA A 306 -4.15 11.62 16.33
C ALA A 306 -3.81 11.55 17.84
N ARG A 307 -3.91 10.37 18.46
CA ARG A 307 -3.50 10.13 19.83
C ARG A 307 -2.00 10.37 20.04
N LEU A 308 -1.13 9.88 19.15
CA LEU A 308 0.31 10.09 19.22
C LEU A 308 0.67 11.56 19.05
N ALA A 309 0.04 12.26 18.10
CA ALA A 309 0.24 13.69 17.90
C ALA A 309 -0.12 14.51 19.14
N ALA A 310 -1.20 14.13 19.84
CA ALA A 310 -1.60 14.76 21.09
C ALA A 310 -0.64 14.46 22.27
N GLN A 311 0.25 13.47 22.14
CA GLN A 311 1.26 13.14 23.16
C GLN A 311 2.58 13.89 22.97
N VAL A 312 2.79 14.55 21.84
CA VAL A 312 3.98 15.35 21.59
C VAL A 312 3.88 16.66 22.37
N PRO A 313 4.87 17.01 23.21
CA PRO A 313 4.87 18.29 23.92
C PRO A 313 4.87 19.47 22.93
N PRO A 314 4.28 20.61 23.28
CA PRO A 314 4.32 21.80 22.46
C PRO A 314 5.77 22.22 22.11
N PRO A 315 6.01 22.76 20.89
CA PRO A 315 7.36 23.16 20.48
C PRO A 315 8.00 24.19 21.41
N GLU A 316 7.21 24.98 22.14
CA GLU A 316 7.66 25.92 23.16
C GLU A 316 8.40 25.21 24.31
N VAL A 317 7.96 24.00 24.71
CA VAL A 317 8.63 23.23 25.77
C VAL A 317 9.97 22.67 25.28
N ALA A 318 10.07 22.32 24.00
CA ALA A 318 11.32 21.88 23.38
C ALA A 318 12.33 23.04 23.31
N GLN A 319 11.89 24.24 22.89
CA GLN A 319 12.72 25.44 22.82
C GLN A 319 13.27 25.84 24.22
N LEU A 320 12.41 25.82 25.24
CA LEU A 320 12.84 26.10 26.62
C LEU A 320 13.83 25.07 27.17
N LYS A 321 13.74 23.82 26.74
CA LYS A 321 14.72 22.77 27.09
C LYS A 321 16.05 23.00 26.40
N ASP A 322 16.06 23.42 25.14
CA ASP A 322 17.28 23.76 24.42
C ASP A 322 17.96 25.00 25.02
N GLU A 323 17.17 26.01 25.45
CA GLU A 323 17.69 27.18 26.18
C GLU A 323 18.26 26.76 27.55
N LEU A 324 17.60 25.87 28.29
CA LEU A 324 18.09 25.34 29.54
C LEU A 324 19.44 24.62 29.37
N GLU A 325 19.60 23.84 28.29
CA GLU A 325 20.85 23.14 27.98
C GLU A 325 22.00 24.14 27.69
N LYS A 326 21.71 25.22 26.97
CA LYS A 326 22.68 26.30 26.73
C LYS A 326 23.10 26.99 28.03
N VAL A 327 22.13 27.37 28.88
CA VAL A 327 22.39 27.97 30.18
C VAL A 327 23.21 27.05 31.07
N ASN A 328 22.95 25.75 31.04
CA ASN A 328 23.73 24.75 31.79
C ASN A 328 25.20 24.68 31.31
N THR A 329 25.39 24.64 29.97
CA THR A 329 26.75 24.64 29.42
C THR A 329 27.52 25.93 29.74
N GLU A 330 26.86 27.08 29.67
CA GLU A 330 27.47 28.36 30.07
C GLU A 330 27.79 28.42 31.59
N LYS A 331 26.90 27.88 32.44
CA LYS A 331 27.11 27.78 33.86
C LYS A 331 28.34 26.91 34.21
N GLU A 332 28.48 25.74 33.55
CA GLU A 332 29.64 24.88 33.71
C GLU A 332 30.94 25.56 33.26
N ALA A 333 30.90 26.30 32.16
CA ALA A 333 32.05 27.11 31.71
C ALA A 333 32.41 28.20 32.71
N ALA A 334 31.42 28.94 33.23
CA ALA A 334 31.66 29.98 34.24
C ALA A 334 32.23 29.42 35.54
N VAL A 335 31.83 28.21 35.95
CA VAL A 335 32.41 27.51 37.11
C VAL A 335 33.87 27.10 36.87
N ARG A 336 34.20 26.61 35.65
CA ARG A 336 35.58 26.28 35.25
C ARG A 336 36.49 27.49 35.27
N ASP A 337 35.96 28.65 34.82
CA ASP A 337 36.66 29.92 34.76
C ASP A 337 36.69 30.63 36.12
N GLN A 338 36.21 30.00 37.21
CA GLN A 338 36.11 30.54 38.58
C GLN A 338 35.33 31.85 38.71
N ASN A 339 34.44 32.14 37.74
CA ASN A 339 33.58 33.31 37.76
C ASN A 339 32.27 33.01 38.50
N PHE A 340 32.32 33.03 39.82
CA PHE A 340 31.22 32.64 40.71
C PHE A 340 30.02 33.60 40.65
N GLU A 341 30.22 34.89 40.35
CA GLU A 341 29.14 35.85 40.19
C GLU A 341 28.27 35.51 38.97
N ARG A 342 28.92 35.23 37.80
CA ARG A 342 28.23 34.81 36.57
C ARG A 342 27.57 33.43 36.74
N ALA A 343 28.23 32.51 37.44
CA ALA A 343 27.65 31.20 37.73
C ALA A 343 26.41 31.30 38.63
N ALA A 344 26.36 32.22 39.57
CA ALA A 344 25.21 32.48 40.44
C ALA A 344 24.02 33.06 39.62
N ALA A 345 24.26 34.05 38.77
CA ALA A 345 23.24 34.62 37.89
C ALA A 345 22.66 33.56 36.92
N LEU A 346 23.51 32.73 36.30
CA LEU A 346 23.07 31.64 35.42
C LEU A 346 22.28 30.56 36.17
N ARG A 347 22.55 30.32 37.44
CA ARG A 347 21.77 29.41 38.28
C ARG A 347 20.36 29.96 38.58
N ASP A 348 20.22 31.26 38.74
CA ASP A 348 18.90 31.87 38.92
C ASP A 348 18.07 31.80 37.64
N THR A 349 18.68 32.06 36.48
CA THR A 349 18.02 31.86 35.16
C THR A 349 17.67 30.40 34.90
N GLU A 350 18.52 29.45 35.31
CA GLU A 350 18.22 28.02 35.23
C GLU A 350 16.96 27.65 36.03
N ARG A 351 16.83 28.21 37.23
CA ARG A 351 15.65 27.98 38.12
C ARG A 351 14.37 28.58 37.52
N GLU A 352 14.46 29.75 36.91
CA GLU A 352 13.33 30.41 36.26
C GLU A 352 12.88 29.55 35.07
N LEU A 353 13.79 29.13 34.18
CA LEU A 353 13.48 28.27 33.02
C LEU A 353 12.90 26.92 33.44
N GLN A 354 13.46 26.29 34.50
CA GLN A 354 12.89 25.04 35.04
C GLN A 354 11.46 25.25 35.57
N GLY A 355 11.20 26.40 36.20
CA GLY A 355 9.88 26.77 36.68
C GLY A 355 8.87 26.98 35.56
N GLU A 356 9.29 27.61 34.45
CA GLU A 356 8.45 27.81 33.25
C GLU A 356 8.20 26.51 32.53
N ILE A 357 9.21 25.67 32.32
CA ILE A 357 9.06 24.34 31.73
C ILE A 357 8.02 23.52 32.51
N ARG A 358 8.13 23.50 33.86
CA ARG A 358 7.22 22.77 34.72
C ARG A 358 5.79 23.28 34.62
N LYS A 359 5.58 24.61 34.63
CA LYS A 359 4.26 25.23 34.48
C LYS A 359 3.62 24.85 33.12
N LYS A 360 4.39 25.00 32.03
CA LYS A 360 3.91 24.65 30.68
C LYS A 360 3.64 23.15 30.50
N GLN A 361 4.45 22.30 31.15
CA GLN A 361 4.19 20.85 31.15
C GLN A 361 2.92 20.51 31.95
N ASP A 362 2.70 21.09 33.12
CA ASP A 362 1.51 20.86 33.93
C ASP A 362 0.23 21.37 33.22
N GLU A 363 0.31 22.52 32.56
CA GLU A 363 -0.81 23.05 31.72
C GLU A 363 -1.11 22.15 30.52
N TRP A 364 -0.07 21.68 29.84
CA TRP A 364 -0.22 20.76 28.73
C TRP A 364 -0.82 19.41 29.18
N GLU A 365 -0.36 18.90 30.32
CA GLU A 365 -0.85 17.64 30.88
C GLU A 365 -2.32 17.74 31.32
N LYS A 366 -2.72 18.86 31.90
CA LYS A 366 -4.13 19.16 32.22
C LYS A 366 -4.99 19.27 30.94
N ARG A 367 -4.51 19.96 29.89
CA ARG A 367 -5.20 20.03 28.61
C ARG A 367 -5.34 18.65 27.97
N ARG A 368 -4.30 17.83 28.01
CA ARG A 368 -4.30 16.46 27.48
C ARG A 368 -5.32 15.55 28.17
N GLN A 369 -5.51 15.71 29.46
CA GLN A 369 -6.51 14.94 30.22
C GLN A 369 -7.95 15.40 29.96
N SER A 370 -8.15 16.67 29.69
CA SER A 370 -9.48 17.26 29.49
C SER A 370 -9.95 17.34 28.04
N HIS A 371 -9.05 17.31 27.05
CA HIS A 371 -9.37 17.43 25.62
C HIS A 371 -9.09 16.13 24.89
N ARG A 372 -10.13 15.58 24.26
CA ARG A 372 -9.98 14.51 23.27
C ARG A 372 -9.75 15.18 21.90
N PRO A 373 -8.69 14.85 21.17
CA PRO A 373 -8.49 15.40 19.82
C PRO A 373 -9.63 14.96 18.90
N VAL A 374 -10.04 15.85 17.99
CA VAL A 374 -11.05 15.56 16.99
C VAL A 374 -10.34 15.02 15.75
N LEU A 375 -10.77 13.86 15.28
CA LEU A 375 -10.26 13.27 14.06
C LEU A 375 -10.98 13.91 12.87
N GLY A 376 -10.27 14.66 12.02
CA GLY A 376 -10.83 15.30 10.83
C GLY A 376 -10.67 14.46 9.56
N GLU A 377 -11.25 14.94 8.47
CA GLU A 377 -11.10 14.34 7.14
C GLU A 377 -9.63 14.41 6.64
N GLU A 378 -8.88 15.43 7.07
CA GLU A 378 -7.47 15.62 6.67
C GLU A 378 -6.58 14.50 7.20
N GLU A 379 -6.80 14.04 8.44
CA GLU A 379 -6.06 12.93 9.03
C GLU A 379 -6.35 11.63 8.27
N VAL A 380 -7.61 11.37 7.93
CA VAL A 380 -8.02 10.23 7.11
C VAL A 380 -7.36 10.30 5.72
N ALA A 381 -7.44 11.45 5.06
CA ALA A 381 -6.82 11.67 3.76
C ALA A 381 -5.29 11.50 3.82
N PHE A 382 -4.66 11.89 4.92
CA PHE A 382 -3.23 11.67 5.14
C PHE A 382 -2.86 10.19 5.23
N ILE A 383 -3.66 9.38 5.97
CA ILE A 383 -3.39 7.93 6.07
C ILE A 383 -3.55 7.27 4.70
N VAL A 384 -4.64 7.56 3.99
CA VAL A 384 -4.87 7.05 2.63
C VAL A 384 -3.72 7.48 1.70
N SER A 385 -3.25 8.72 1.80
CA SER A 385 -2.10 9.23 1.05
C SER A 385 -0.81 8.45 1.36
N ARG A 386 -0.58 8.13 2.63
CA ARG A 386 0.60 7.38 3.07
C ARG A 386 0.59 5.94 2.55
N TRP A 387 -0.56 5.28 2.53
CA TRP A 387 -0.68 3.90 2.04
C TRP A 387 -0.58 3.80 0.52
N THR A 388 -1.20 4.74 -0.18
CA THR A 388 -1.30 4.72 -1.64
C THR A 388 -0.17 5.46 -2.35
N GLY A 389 0.56 6.33 -1.62
CA GLY A 389 1.55 7.24 -2.20
C GLY A 389 0.92 8.44 -2.93
N ILE A 390 -0.41 8.62 -2.86
CA ILE A 390 -1.13 9.69 -3.56
C ILE A 390 -1.35 10.84 -2.60
N PRO A 391 -1.01 12.08 -2.96
CA PRO A 391 -1.22 13.25 -2.10
C PRO A 391 -2.71 13.65 -2.03
N VAL A 392 -3.53 12.81 -1.39
CA VAL A 392 -5.01 12.98 -1.29
C VAL A 392 -5.38 14.29 -0.60
N THR A 393 -4.58 14.75 0.37
CA THR A 393 -4.80 15.99 1.11
C THR A 393 -4.72 17.27 0.26
N ARG A 394 -4.04 17.21 -0.87
CA ARG A 394 -3.90 18.35 -1.80
C ARG A 394 -4.94 18.34 -2.92
N LEU A 395 -5.79 17.31 -3.00
CA LEU A 395 -6.61 17.05 -4.17
C LEU A 395 -8.02 17.66 -4.12
N GLN A 396 -8.55 18.09 -2.98
CA GLN A 396 -9.96 18.47 -2.92
C GLN A 396 -10.27 19.92 -3.35
N GLU A 397 -9.47 20.92 -2.99
CA GLU A 397 -9.73 22.31 -3.42
C GLU A 397 -8.72 22.86 -4.45
N ALA A 398 -7.47 22.42 -4.36
CA ALA A 398 -6.41 22.81 -5.29
C ALA A 398 -6.48 22.06 -6.64
N GLU A 399 -7.16 20.91 -6.73
CA GLU A 399 -7.17 20.08 -7.96
C GLU A 399 -7.88 20.78 -9.11
N SER A 400 -9.03 21.40 -8.88
CA SER A 400 -9.77 22.09 -9.93
C SER A 400 -8.98 23.28 -10.49
N SER A 401 -8.37 24.09 -9.61
CA SER A 401 -7.53 25.23 -9.99
C SER A 401 -6.25 24.78 -10.71
N ARG A 402 -5.68 23.66 -10.28
CA ARG A 402 -4.47 23.09 -10.86
C ARG A 402 -4.76 22.47 -12.21
N LEU A 403 -5.87 21.74 -12.37
CA LEU A 403 -6.30 21.20 -13.65
C LEU A 403 -6.60 22.30 -14.70
N LEU A 404 -7.06 23.47 -14.25
CA LEU A 404 -7.21 24.61 -15.15
C LEU A 404 -5.87 25.16 -15.67
N ARG A 405 -4.81 25.14 -14.83
CA ARG A 405 -3.45 25.56 -15.19
C ARG A 405 -2.58 24.45 -15.78
N MET A 406 -3.15 23.25 -16.01
CA MET A 406 -2.43 22.08 -16.52
C MET A 406 -1.66 22.35 -17.81
N GLU A 407 -2.24 23.13 -18.72
CA GLU A 407 -1.62 23.48 -19.99
C GLU A 407 -0.34 24.31 -19.77
N GLU A 408 -0.39 25.28 -18.87
CA GLU A 408 0.75 26.14 -18.52
C GLU A 408 1.89 25.33 -17.88
N GLU A 409 1.57 24.48 -16.88
CA GLU A 409 2.56 23.65 -16.19
C GLU A 409 3.22 22.61 -17.14
N LEU A 410 2.48 22.04 -18.07
CA LEU A 410 3.03 21.12 -19.07
C LEU A 410 3.93 21.85 -20.08
N HIS A 411 3.61 23.09 -20.44
CA HIS A 411 4.45 23.92 -21.31
C HIS A 411 5.79 24.32 -20.69
N GLU A 412 5.92 24.34 -19.36
CA GLU A 412 7.22 24.54 -18.70
C GLU A 412 8.25 23.44 -19.03
N SER A 413 7.77 22.23 -19.32
CA SER A 413 8.60 21.05 -19.58
C SER A 413 8.61 20.63 -21.05
N VAL A 414 7.55 20.92 -21.80
CA VAL A 414 7.38 20.51 -23.20
C VAL A 414 7.17 21.72 -24.10
N VAL A 415 8.13 21.93 -25.00
CA VAL A 415 8.13 23.03 -25.93
C VAL A 415 7.39 22.64 -27.19
N ALA A 416 6.65 23.57 -27.75
CA ALA A 416 5.76 23.38 -28.91
C ALA A 416 4.76 22.24 -28.69
N GLN A 417 3.91 21.77 -29.22
CA GLN A 417 2.94 20.66 -29.00
C GLN A 417 1.65 21.15 -28.30
N GLU A 418 1.27 22.40 -28.61
CA GLU A 418 0.09 23.01 -27.98
C GLU A 418 -1.19 22.20 -28.18
N GLU A 419 -1.41 21.64 -29.37
CA GLU A 419 -2.60 20.84 -29.68
C GLU A 419 -2.60 19.53 -28.88
N ALA A 420 -1.44 18.91 -28.74
CA ALA A 420 -1.26 17.70 -27.95
C ALA A 420 -1.60 17.94 -26.47
N ILE A 421 -1.05 19.00 -25.91
CA ILE A 421 -1.28 19.39 -24.51
C ILE A 421 -2.75 19.74 -24.27
N LYS A 422 -3.38 20.50 -25.16
CA LYS A 422 -4.81 20.85 -25.08
C LYS A 422 -5.72 19.63 -25.18
N ALA A 423 -5.42 18.69 -26.06
CA ALA A 423 -6.21 17.45 -26.20
C ALA A 423 -6.15 16.59 -24.93
N ILE A 424 -4.94 16.41 -24.36
CA ILE A 424 -4.74 15.68 -23.11
C ILE A 424 -5.47 16.38 -21.96
N ALA A 425 -5.25 17.70 -21.80
CA ALA A 425 -5.87 18.47 -20.72
C ALA A 425 -7.39 18.41 -20.77
N ARG A 426 -7.98 18.52 -21.95
CA ARG A 426 -9.44 18.38 -22.16
C ARG A 426 -9.96 17.00 -21.75
N SER A 427 -9.28 15.94 -22.15
CA SER A 427 -9.69 14.57 -21.82
C SER A 427 -9.59 14.29 -20.34
N ILE A 428 -8.51 14.72 -19.68
CA ILE A 428 -8.32 14.55 -18.23
C ILE A 428 -9.34 15.36 -17.44
N ARG A 429 -9.60 16.63 -17.82
CA ARG A 429 -10.64 17.47 -17.20
C ARG A 429 -12.01 16.80 -17.31
N ARG A 430 -12.35 16.23 -18.46
CA ARG A 430 -13.62 15.51 -18.67
C ARG A 430 -13.74 14.27 -17.77
N SER A 431 -12.66 13.51 -17.62
CA SER A 431 -12.61 12.35 -16.73
C SER A 431 -12.76 12.75 -15.27
N ARG A 432 -12.05 13.80 -14.83
CA ARG A 432 -12.09 14.28 -13.42
C ARG A 432 -13.41 14.97 -13.07
N ALA A 433 -14.08 15.55 -14.02
CA ALA A 433 -15.43 16.10 -13.85
C ALA A 433 -16.54 15.03 -13.76
N GLY A 434 -16.20 13.75 -13.81
CA GLY A 434 -17.15 12.65 -13.73
C GLY A 434 -18.01 12.44 -14.99
N LEU A 435 -17.62 13.05 -16.11
CA LEU A 435 -18.35 12.95 -17.39
C LEU A 435 -17.89 11.79 -18.27
N LYS A 436 -16.93 10.99 -17.81
CA LYS A 436 -16.42 9.79 -18.48
C LYS A 436 -16.95 8.53 -17.80
N ASP A 437 -17.05 7.44 -18.53
CA ASP A 437 -17.40 6.12 -17.97
C ASP A 437 -16.39 5.75 -16.84
N PRO A 438 -16.86 5.53 -15.61
CA PRO A 438 -16.00 5.21 -14.47
C PRO A 438 -15.26 3.87 -14.60
N LYS A 439 -15.68 3.03 -15.55
CA LYS A 439 -15.01 1.75 -15.81
C LYS A 439 -13.73 1.90 -16.63
N ARG A 440 -13.55 2.98 -17.38
CA ARG A 440 -12.42 3.20 -18.28
C ARG A 440 -11.24 3.89 -17.59
N PRO A 441 -9.99 3.75 -18.10
CA PRO A 441 -8.84 4.53 -17.63
C PRO A 441 -9.10 6.05 -17.65
N ILE A 442 -8.37 6.84 -16.85
CA ILE A 442 -8.48 8.31 -16.82
C ILE A 442 -8.33 8.90 -18.23
N GLY A 443 -7.37 8.39 -19.00
CA GLY A 443 -7.11 8.78 -20.38
C GLY A 443 -6.43 7.66 -21.16
N SER A 444 -6.72 7.57 -22.45
CA SER A 444 -6.10 6.61 -23.36
C SER A 444 -5.76 7.29 -24.68
N PHE A 445 -4.45 7.39 -24.97
CA PHE A 445 -3.92 8.18 -26.08
C PHE A 445 -2.93 7.41 -26.91
N ILE A 446 -2.90 7.70 -28.22
CA ILE A 446 -1.79 7.31 -29.07
C ILE A 446 -1.04 8.56 -29.55
N PHE A 447 0.27 8.62 -29.31
CA PHE A 447 1.16 9.71 -29.67
C PHE A 447 1.93 9.35 -30.94
N CYS A 448 1.59 9.98 -32.03
CA CYS A 448 2.20 9.73 -33.34
C CYS A 448 3.16 10.88 -33.74
N GLY A 449 4.19 10.56 -34.48
CA GLY A 449 5.12 11.56 -35.00
C GLY A 449 6.57 11.12 -35.00
N PRO A 450 7.48 11.96 -35.53
CA PRO A 450 8.89 11.62 -35.64
C PRO A 450 9.57 11.39 -34.30
N THR A 451 10.75 10.82 -34.31
CA THR A 451 11.55 10.58 -33.10
C THR A 451 12.08 11.91 -32.54
N GLY A 452 12.17 12.05 -31.22
CA GLY A 452 12.81 13.19 -30.59
C GLY A 452 11.96 14.49 -30.54
N VAL A 453 10.64 14.42 -30.75
CA VAL A 453 9.72 15.56 -30.67
C VAL A 453 9.08 15.77 -29.29
N GLY A 454 9.43 14.93 -28.30
CA GLY A 454 8.95 15.10 -26.93
C GLY A 454 7.83 14.15 -26.48
N LYS A 455 7.45 13.10 -27.25
CA LYS A 455 6.39 12.15 -26.88
C LYS A 455 6.57 11.53 -25.48
N THR A 456 7.74 10.99 -25.22
CA THR A 456 8.07 10.38 -23.90
C THR A 456 8.20 11.41 -22.78
N GLU A 457 8.67 12.63 -23.12
CA GLU A 457 8.81 13.72 -22.13
C GLU A 457 7.44 14.24 -21.70
N LEU A 458 6.49 14.36 -22.62
CA LEU A 458 5.11 14.75 -22.29
C LEU A 458 4.46 13.69 -21.35
N ALA A 459 4.68 12.40 -21.59
CA ALA A 459 4.21 11.35 -20.71
C ALA A 459 4.83 11.43 -19.30
N ARG A 460 6.14 11.78 -19.20
CA ARG A 460 6.82 11.97 -17.93
C ARG A 460 6.32 13.20 -17.18
N SER A 461 6.16 14.33 -17.89
CA SER A 461 5.64 15.56 -17.33
C SER A 461 4.20 15.40 -16.86
N LEU A 462 3.40 14.63 -17.59
CA LEU A 462 2.04 14.25 -17.19
C LEU A 462 2.02 13.43 -15.91
N ALA A 463 2.92 12.44 -15.76
CA ALA A 463 3.04 11.64 -14.54
C ALA A 463 3.40 12.53 -13.33
N LYS A 464 4.37 13.43 -13.51
CA LYS A 464 4.77 14.40 -12.48
C LYS A 464 3.63 15.37 -12.13
N PHE A 465 2.88 15.82 -13.12
CA PHE A 465 1.73 16.70 -12.91
C PHE A 465 0.61 16.01 -12.14
N LEU A 466 0.15 14.84 -12.61
CA LEU A 466 -1.02 14.15 -12.06
C LEU A 466 -0.74 13.54 -10.69
N PHE A 467 0.44 12.95 -10.52
CA PHE A 467 0.75 12.12 -9.35
C PHE A 467 1.87 12.70 -8.46
N ALA A 468 2.37 13.91 -8.79
CA ALA A 468 3.47 14.58 -8.08
C ALA A 468 4.78 13.76 -7.99
N ASP A 469 4.89 12.67 -8.74
CA ASP A 469 6.01 11.74 -8.75
C ASP A 469 6.38 11.35 -10.20
N ALA A 470 7.59 11.68 -10.62
CA ALA A 470 8.10 11.26 -11.93
C ALA A 470 8.27 9.73 -12.05
N SER A 471 8.42 9.03 -10.91
CA SER A 471 8.50 7.58 -10.86
C SER A 471 7.14 6.87 -11.05
N ALA A 472 6.04 7.64 -11.09
CA ALA A 472 4.71 7.14 -11.46
C ALA A 472 4.57 6.85 -12.97
N LEU A 473 5.64 7.03 -13.76
CA LEU A 473 5.70 6.60 -15.16
C LEU A 473 6.16 5.13 -15.24
N ILE A 474 5.25 4.26 -15.68
CA ILE A 474 5.53 2.86 -16.03
C ILE A 474 5.80 2.81 -17.52
N ARG A 475 7.06 2.57 -17.92
CA ARG A 475 7.45 2.46 -19.32
C ARG A 475 7.66 1.01 -19.69
N VAL A 476 7.01 0.58 -20.79
CA VAL A 476 7.15 -0.74 -21.38
C VAL A 476 7.52 -0.56 -22.85
N ASP A 477 8.63 -1.11 -23.29
CA ASP A 477 9.09 -1.06 -24.68
C ASP A 477 8.48 -2.23 -25.44
N MET A 478 7.63 -1.95 -26.42
CA MET A 478 6.92 -2.96 -27.17
C MET A 478 7.82 -3.73 -28.16
N SER A 479 9.02 -3.26 -28.42
CA SER A 479 10.02 -4.02 -29.20
C SER A 479 10.46 -5.30 -28.51
N GLU A 480 10.29 -5.42 -27.19
CA GLU A 480 10.53 -6.66 -26.43
C GLU A 480 9.37 -7.67 -26.54
N TYR A 481 8.24 -7.26 -27.11
CA TYR A 481 6.99 -8.04 -27.19
C TYR A 481 6.53 -8.29 -28.63
N MET A 482 7.50 -8.47 -29.54
CA MET A 482 7.26 -8.75 -30.96
C MET A 482 6.81 -10.21 -31.20
N GLU A 483 7.22 -11.12 -30.34
CA GLU A 483 6.93 -12.55 -30.46
C GLU A 483 5.75 -12.95 -29.57
N LYS A 484 4.96 -13.94 -30.03
CA LYS A 484 3.80 -14.44 -29.30
C LYS A 484 4.14 -14.91 -27.87
N PHE A 485 5.27 -15.56 -27.67
CA PHE A 485 5.71 -16.00 -26.33
C PHE A 485 6.05 -14.83 -25.41
N SER A 486 6.50 -13.71 -25.95
CA SER A 486 6.81 -12.53 -25.15
C SER A 486 5.57 -11.86 -24.57
N VAL A 487 4.42 -12.01 -25.21
CA VAL A 487 3.15 -11.44 -24.74
C VAL A 487 2.75 -12.00 -23.36
N SER A 488 3.03 -13.29 -23.11
CA SER A 488 2.78 -13.89 -21.79
C SER A 488 3.62 -13.27 -20.68
N ARG A 489 4.78 -12.69 -20.97
CA ARG A 489 5.57 -11.94 -19.96
C ARG A 489 4.91 -10.63 -19.53
N LEU A 490 4.00 -10.10 -20.34
CA LEU A 490 3.28 -8.86 -20.01
C LEU A 490 2.26 -9.09 -18.88
N ILE A 491 1.54 -10.22 -18.95
CA ILE A 491 0.42 -10.58 -18.05
C ILE A 491 0.87 -11.62 -16.99
N GLY A 492 1.83 -12.47 -17.35
CA GLY A 492 2.28 -13.66 -16.64
C GLY A 492 2.05 -14.92 -17.45
N ALA A 493 2.92 -15.93 -17.31
CA ALA A 493 2.84 -17.18 -18.01
C ALA A 493 1.66 -18.04 -17.50
N PRO A 494 0.95 -18.80 -18.36
CA PRO A 494 -0.08 -19.73 -17.91
C PRO A 494 0.48 -20.85 -17.02
N PRO A 495 -0.36 -21.50 -16.20
CA PRO A 495 0.05 -22.64 -15.37
C PRO A 495 0.73 -23.73 -16.20
N GLY A 496 1.88 -24.20 -15.74
CA GLY A 496 2.63 -25.28 -16.39
C GLY A 496 3.72 -24.83 -17.37
N TYR A 497 3.87 -23.53 -17.64
CA TYR A 497 4.96 -22.97 -18.43
C TYR A 497 6.08 -22.42 -17.56
N VAL A 498 7.30 -22.41 -18.09
CA VAL A 498 8.48 -21.81 -17.43
C VAL A 498 8.22 -20.32 -17.21
N GLY A 499 8.43 -19.83 -15.96
CA GLY A 499 8.13 -18.45 -15.59
C GLY A 499 6.71 -18.21 -15.04
N TYR A 500 5.93 -19.28 -14.74
CA TYR A 500 4.60 -19.13 -14.11
C TYR A 500 4.67 -18.45 -12.73
N GLU A 501 5.75 -18.65 -11.97
CA GLU A 501 5.95 -18.00 -10.67
C GLU A 501 6.22 -16.49 -10.78
N ASP A 502 6.64 -16.02 -11.96
CA ASP A 502 6.85 -14.61 -12.23
C ASP A 502 5.54 -13.95 -12.65
N SER A 503 5.08 -13.00 -11.84
CA SER A 503 3.96 -12.12 -12.21
C SER A 503 4.35 -11.32 -13.46
N GLY A 504 3.37 -11.04 -14.36
CA GLY A 504 3.63 -10.26 -15.57
C GLY A 504 4.21 -8.87 -15.30
N THR A 505 5.06 -8.40 -16.18
CA THR A 505 5.76 -7.11 -16.02
C THR A 505 4.80 -5.93 -15.89
N LEU A 506 3.79 -5.85 -16.75
CA LEU A 506 2.80 -4.78 -16.72
C LEU A 506 1.87 -4.91 -15.52
N THR A 507 1.31 -6.11 -15.31
CA THR A 507 0.36 -6.37 -14.23
C THR A 507 0.98 -6.13 -12.85
N LYS A 508 2.24 -6.57 -12.65
CA LYS A 508 3.00 -6.32 -11.42
C LYS A 508 3.30 -4.84 -11.21
N ALA A 509 3.67 -4.11 -12.25
CA ALA A 509 4.00 -2.69 -12.17
C ALA A 509 2.77 -1.86 -11.81
N VAL A 510 1.63 -2.08 -12.49
CA VAL A 510 0.38 -1.37 -12.24
C VAL A 510 -0.20 -1.72 -10.88
N ARG A 511 -0.14 -3.00 -10.44
CA ARG A 511 -0.57 -3.39 -9.09
C ARG A 511 0.22 -2.68 -8.00
N ARG A 512 1.52 -2.43 -8.22
CA ARG A 512 2.36 -1.68 -7.27
C ARG A 512 2.10 -0.18 -7.30
N LYS A 513 1.73 0.35 -8.47
CA LYS A 513 1.46 1.77 -8.70
C LYS A 513 0.16 1.94 -9.49
N PRO A 514 -1.00 1.77 -8.83
CA PRO A 514 -2.30 1.85 -9.48
C PRO A 514 -2.62 3.25 -10.02
N TYR A 515 -1.95 4.27 -9.51
CA TYR A 515 -2.00 5.65 -9.97
C TYR A 515 -0.72 5.96 -10.75
N SER A 516 -0.75 5.72 -12.05
CA SER A 516 0.44 5.85 -12.90
C SER A 516 0.08 6.23 -14.33
N VAL A 517 1.07 6.74 -15.04
CA VAL A 517 1.04 6.84 -16.50
C VAL A 517 1.72 5.60 -17.07
N VAL A 518 0.96 4.80 -17.79
CA VAL A 518 1.47 3.61 -18.49
C VAL A 518 1.85 4.02 -19.90
N LEU A 519 3.13 4.01 -20.19
CA LEU A 519 3.69 4.34 -21.50
C LEU A 519 4.11 3.05 -22.22
N LEU A 520 3.41 2.72 -23.29
CA LEU A 520 3.73 1.63 -24.20
C LEU A 520 4.48 2.22 -25.40
N ASP A 521 5.80 2.08 -25.41
CA ASP A 521 6.66 2.70 -26.41
C ASP A 521 6.76 1.82 -27.66
N GLU A 522 6.72 2.44 -28.86
CA GLU A 522 6.79 1.77 -30.18
C GLU A 522 5.72 0.68 -30.37
N ILE A 523 4.46 1.04 -30.12
CA ILE A 523 3.30 0.12 -30.12
C ILE A 523 3.11 -0.63 -31.43
N GLU A 524 3.53 -0.05 -32.57
CA GLU A 524 3.48 -0.68 -33.89
C GLU A 524 4.37 -1.94 -34.02
N LYS A 525 5.31 -2.15 -33.10
CA LYS A 525 6.16 -3.33 -33.08
C LYS A 525 5.58 -4.50 -32.29
N ALA A 526 4.54 -4.24 -31.50
CA ALA A 526 3.92 -5.25 -30.67
C ALA A 526 3.26 -6.38 -31.48
N HIS A 527 3.29 -7.60 -30.94
CA HIS A 527 2.51 -8.72 -31.49
C HIS A 527 1.00 -8.40 -31.47
N PRO A 528 0.21 -8.84 -32.45
CA PRO A 528 -1.24 -8.58 -32.51
C PRO A 528 -2.02 -8.96 -31.25
N ASP A 529 -1.61 -10.00 -30.52
CA ASP A 529 -2.25 -10.42 -29.27
C ASP A 529 -2.17 -9.36 -28.17
N VAL A 530 -1.16 -8.45 -28.20
CA VAL A 530 -1.06 -7.32 -27.26
C VAL A 530 -2.26 -6.38 -27.41
N PHE A 531 -2.72 -6.13 -28.64
CA PHE A 531 -3.87 -5.27 -28.87
C PHE A 531 -5.16 -5.86 -28.29
N ASN A 532 -5.34 -7.18 -28.35
CA ASN A 532 -6.49 -7.85 -27.74
C ASN A 532 -6.50 -7.69 -26.22
N ILE A 533 -5.33 -7.73 -25.58
CA ILE A 533 -5.17 -7.49 -24.16
C ILE A 533 -5.50 -6.03 -23.82
N LEU A 534 -5.00 -5.10 -24.62
CA LEU A 534 -5.24 -3.68 -24.42
C LEU A 534 -6.71 -3.29 -24.62
N LEU A 535 -7.46 -3.98 -25.49
CA LEU A 535 -8.90 -3.77 -25.61
C LEU A 535 -9.63 -3.97 -24.28
N GLN A 536 -9.27 -5.01 -23.53
CA GLN A 536 -9.84 -5.24 -22.20
C GLN A 536 -9.53 -4.08 -21.24
N VAL A 537 -8.29 -3.59 -21.25
CA VAL A 537 -7.88 -2.44 -20.42
C VAL A 537 -8.64 -1.17 -20.81
N LEU A 538 -8.80 -0.92 -22.13
CA LEU A 538 -9.43 0.30 -22.64
C LEU A 538 -10.95 0.34 -22.44
N ASP A 539 -11.62 -0.82 -22.42
CA ASP A 539 -13.08 -0.91 -22.26
C ASP A 539 -13.52 -1.10 -20.81
N GLU A 540 -12.92 -2.07 -20.15
CA GLU A 540 -13.33 -2.50 -18.82
C GLU A 540 -12.44 -1.92 -17.70
N GLY A 541 -11.33 -1.27 -18.08
CA GLY A 541 -10.38 -0.67 -17.14
C GLY A 541 -9.71 -1.67 -16.22
N HIS A 542 -9.68 -2.94 -16.58
CA HIS A 542 -9.00 -3.96 -15.80
C HIS A 542 -8.31 -5.00 -16.69
N LEU A 543 -7.39 -5.75 -16.10
CA LEU A 543 -6.68 -6.85 -16.73
C LEU A 543 -6.53 -7.99 -15.74
N THR A 544 -6.88 -9.21 -16.15
CA THR A 544 -6.71 -10.39 -15.30
C THR A 544 -5.31 -10.98 -15.48
N ASP A 545 -4.58 -11.16 -14.38
CA ASP A 545 -3.25 -11.78 -14.43
C ASP A 545 -3.33 -13.32 -14.52
N ASN A 546 -2.16 -13.96 -14.66
CA ASN A 546 -2.06 -15.42 -14.75
C ASN A 546 -2.52 -16.17 -13.46
N TYR A 547 -2.64 -15.48 -12.35
CA TYR A 547 -3.18 -16.01 -11.08
C TYR A 547 -4.69 -15.82 -10.95
N GLY A 548 -5.35 -15.26 -11.95
CA GLY A 548 -6.78 -14.92 -11.92
C GLY A 548 -7.10 -13.66 -11.12
N ARG A 549 -6.10 -12.84 -10.78
CA ARG A 549 -6.31 -11.58 -10.07
C ARG A 549 -6.66 -10.47 -11.03
N VAL A 550 -7.66 -9.68 -10.70
CA VAL A 550 -8.08 -8.51 -11.47
C VAL A 550 -7.20 -7.32 -11.09
N ILE A 551 -6.46 -6.79 -12.07
CA ILE A 551 -5.60 -5.62 -11.91
C ILE A 551 -6.34 -4.40 -12.46
N ASP A 552 -6.55 -3.40 -11.62
CA ASP A 552 -7.32 -2.21 -11.95
C ASP A 552 -6.46 -1.14 -12.66
N PHE A 553 -6.93 -0.68 -13.83
CA PHE A 553 -6.34 0.38 -14.65
C PHE A 553 -7.18 1.67 -14.67
N LYS A 554 -8.30 1.73 -13.93
CA LYS A 554 -9.22 2.89 -13.96
C LYS A 554 -8.56 4.19 -13.53
N ASN A 555 -7.55 4.09 -12.66
CA ASN A 555 -6.79 5.23 -12.15
C ASN A 555 -5.49 5.48 -12.92
N THR A 556 -5.29 4.83 -14.06
CA THR A 556 -4.12 5.03 -14.92
C THR A 556 -4.43 5.93 -16.12
N VAL A 557 -3.39 6.54 -16.68
CA VAL A 557 -3.42 7.14 -18.01
C VAL A 557 -2.60 6.26 -18.94
N VAL A 558 -3.20 5.69 -19.96
CA VAL A 558 -2.54 4.80 -20.93
C VAL A 558 -2.08 5.63 -22.13
N ILE A 559 -0.79 5.66 -22.39
CA ILE A 559 -0.19 6.37 -23.51
C ILE A 559 0.58 5.36 -24.36
N MET A 560 0.32 5.34 -25.62
CA MET A 560 1.05 4.55 -26.61
C MET A 560 1.83 5.49 -27.52
N THR A 561 3.08 5.20 -27.83
CA THR A 561 3.84 5.98 -28.81
C THR A 561 3.98 5.19 -30.11
N SER A 562 3.90 5.89 -31.23
CA SER A 562 4.12 5.32 -32.55
C SER A 562 4.96 6.24 -33.44
N ASN A 563 5.78 5.63 -34.28
CA ASN A 563 6.54 6.31 -35.31
C ASN A 563 5.92 6.12 -36.70
N VAL A 564 4.71 5.58 -36.79
CA VAL A 564 3.94 5.45 -38.05
C VAL A 564 3.74 6.84 -38.67
N GLY A 565 3.88 6.96 -39.95
CA GLY A 565 3.76 8.22 -40.70
C GLY A 565 5.02 9.09 -40.70
N ALA A 566 6.00 8.82 -39.83
CA ALA A 566 7.21 9.64 -39.73
C ALA A 566 8.14 9.53 -40.96
N LYS A 567 8.17 8.38 -41.61
CA LYS A 567 9.07 8.13 -42.76
C LYS A 567 8.66 8.87 -44.02
N ASP A 568 7.38 9.11 -44.24
CA ASP A 568 6.88 9.77 -45.45
C ASP A 568 6.92 11.29 -45.33
N VAL A 569 6.90 11.82 -44.12
CA VAL A 569 7.13 13.25 -43.86
C VAL A 569 8.54 13.67 -44.28
N ALA A 570 9.55 12.83 -44.05
CA ALA A 570 10.93 13.08 -44.46
C ALA A 570 11.13 13.04 -45.99
N LYS A 571 10.40 12.18 -46.68
CA LYS A 571 10.52 12.04 -48.18
C LYS A 571 9.87 13.17 -48.96
N ASN A 572 8.77 13.76 -48.47
CA ASN A 572 8.06 14.82 -49.19
C ASN A 572 8.78 16.19 -49.20
N LYS A 573 9.79 16.41 -48.34
CA LYS A 573 10.67 17.62 -48.40
C LYS A 573 11.59 17.63 -49.63
N SER A 574 11.83 16.48 -50.29
CA SER A 574 12.77 16.40 -51.42
C SER A 574 12.18 16.80 -52.78
N LEU A 575 10.91 17.11 -52.85
CA LEU A 575 10.21 17.53 -54.08
C LEU A 575 9.84 19.01 -54.04
N GLY A 576 10.78 19.89 -53.87
CA GLY A 576 10.88 21.25 -54.42
C GLY A 576 9.65 22.19 -54.36
N PHE A 577 8.67 22.00 -53.48
CA PHE A 577 7.55 22.92 -53.34
C PHE A 577 7.84 23.90 -52.18
N THR A 578 8.05 25.16 -52.54
CA THR A 578 8.02 26.33 -51.66
C THR A 578 6.74 26.34 -50.86
N ALA A 579 6.87 26.28 -49.55
CA ALA A 579 5.78 26.09 -48.61
C ALA A 579 4.86 27.29 -48.51
N PRO A 580 3.59 27.17 -48.76
CA PRO A 580 2.61 28.05 -48.18
C PRO A 580 2.03 27.34 -46.93
N ASP A 581 2.07 28.03 -45.84
CA ASP A 581 1.34 27.74 -44.60
C ASP A 581 1.70 26.45 -43.85
N PHE A 582 2.47 26.59 -42.77
CA PHE A 582 2.85 25.49 -41.87
C PHE A 582 1.63 24.71 -41.33
N LYS A 583 0.52 25.43 -41.07
CA LYS A 583 -0.75 24.80 -40.62
C LYS A 583 -1.35 23.86 -41.66
N ALA A 584 -1.47 24.28 -42.92
CA ALA A 584 -2.01 23.44 -43.98
C ALA A 584 -1.12 22.23 -44.27
N SER A 585 0.19 22.35 -44.10
CA SER A 585 1.12 21.21 -44.21
C SER A 585 0.94 20.22 -43.08
N PHE A 586 0.70 20.69 -41.85
CA PHE A 586 0.48 19.85 -40.67
C PHE A 586 -0.87 19.11 -40.74
N GLU A 587 -1.95 19.78 -41.14
CA GLU A 587 -3.26 19.16 -41.32
C GLU A 587 -3.19 17.98 -42.28
N ARG A 588 -2.56 18.16 -43.44
CA ARG A 588 -2.33 17.06 -44.40
C ARG A 588 -1.48 15.94 -43.86
N MET A 589 -0.46 16.26 -43.05
CA MET A 589 0.36 15.28 -42.35
C MET A 589 -0.46 14.50 -41.35
N SER A 590 -1.29 15.18 -40.57
CA SER A 590 -2.17 14.57 -39.56
C SER A 590 -3.18 13.61 -40.19
N GLU A 591 -3.79 13.99 -41.34
CA GLU A 591 -4.69 13.12 -42.07
C GLU A 591 -3.98 11.86 -42.56
N LYS A 592 -2.81 11.99 -43.18
CA LYS A 592 -2.03 10.83 -43.64
C LYS A 592 -1.62 9.90 -42.48
N VAL A 593 -1.16 10.46 -41.38
CA VAL A 593 -0.81 9.65 -40.19
C VAL A 593 -2.05 8.87 -39.71
N LYS A 594 -3.23 9.48 -39.71
CA LYS A 594 -4.48 8.81 -39.36
C LYS A 594 -4.85 7.69 -40.32
N GLU A 595 -4.67 7.92 -41.63
CA GLU A 595 -4.89 6.89 -42.66
C GLU A 595 -3.92 5.71 -42.51
N GLU A 596 -2.64 5.97 -42.26
CA GLU A 596 -1.66 4.90 -42.03
C GLU A 596 -1.93 4.14 -40.75
N LEU A 597 -2.37 4.82 -39.67
CA LEU A 597 -2.78 4.16 -38.42
C LEU A 597 -3.94 3.18 -38.64
N GLN A 598 -4.91 3.53 -39.52
CA GLN A 598 -6.03 2.63 -39.88
C GLN A 598 -5.59 1.39 -40.65
N GLN A 599 -4.42 1.45 -41.32
CA GLN A 599 -3.84 0.26 -41.97
C GLN A 599 -3.08 -0.64 -41.01
N VAL A 600 -2.49 -0.08 -39.95
CA VAL A 600 -1.67 -0.81 -38.96
C VAL A 600 -2.52 -1.35 -37.80
N PHE A 601 -3.51 -0.60 -37.36
CA PHE A 601 -4.33 -0.93 -36.20
C PHE A 601 -5.78 -1.20 -36.60
N ASN A 602 -6.40 -2.19 -35.96
CA ASN A 602 -7.81 -2.48 -36.16
C ASN A 602 -8.69 -1.27 -35.81
N PRO A 603 -9.73 -0.97 -36.60
CA PRO A 603 -10.65 0.14 -36.31
C PRO A 603 -11.27 0.07 -34.92
N GLU A 604 -11.55 -1.14 -34.44
CA GLU A 604 -12.06 -1.36 -33.08
C GLU A 604 -11.13 -0.81 -32.03
N PHE A 605 -9.82 -1.05 -32.15
CA PHE A 605 -8.81 -0.55 -31.21
C PHE A 605 -8.72 0.97 -31.22
N LEU A 606 -8.70 1.59 -32.42
CA LEU A 606 -8.64 3.04 -32.56
C LEU A 606 -9.87 3.76 -31.99
N ASN A 607 -11.05 3.15 -32.12
CA ASN A 607 -12.32 3.71 -31.60
C ASN A 607 -12.42 3.65 -30.06
N ARG A 608 -11.57 2.89 -29.39
CA ARG A 608 -11.52 2.80 -27.91
C ARG A 608 -10.61 3.83 -27.28
N LEU A 609 -9.77 4.48 -28.08
CA LEU A 609 -8.90 5.57 -27.62
C LEU A 609 -9.69 6.86 -27.43
N ASP A 610 -9.28 7.65 -26.45
CA ASP A 610 -9.84 8.99 -26.22
C ASP A 610 -9.42 9.95 -27.33
N ASP A 611 -8.16 9.87 -27.78
CA ASP A 611 -7.67 10.70 -28.88
C ASP A 611 -6.40 10.13 -29.53
N VAL A 612 -6.20 10.50 -30.80
CA VAL A 612 -4.99 10.25 -31.59
C VAL A 612 -4.26 11.55 -31.78
N ILE A 613 -3.13 11.71 -31.11
CA ILE A 613 -2.38 12.95 -31.02
C ILE A 613 -1.17 12.89 -31.93
N VAL A 614 -1.12 13.82 -32.90
CA VAL A 614 -0.01 13.92 -33.86
C VAL A 614 0.92 15.05 -33.41
N PHE A 615 2.20 14.72 -33.19
CA PHE A 615 3.22 15.66 -32.74
C PHE A 615 3.86 16.41 -33.90
N HIS A 616 4.03 17.70 -33.72
CA HIS A 616 4.71 18.56 -34.68
C HIS A 616 6.22 18.32 -34.72
N PRO A 617 6.86 18.37 -35.90
CA PRO A 617 8.31 18.46 -35.99
C PRO A 617 8.84 19.73 -35.30
N LEU A 618 9.97 19.61 -34.63
CA LEU A 618 10.58 20.73 -33.92
C LEU A 618 11.28 21.69 -34.92
N GLN A 619 11.12 22.98 -34.71
CA GLN A 619 11.82 24.05 -35.43
C GLN A 619 13.06 24.51 -34.64
N LYS A 620 13.98 25.24 -35.30
CA LYS A 620 15.22 25.71 -34.65
C LYS A 620 14.98 26.57 -33.40
N GLU A 621 13.93 27.40 -33.42
CA GLU A 621 13.54 28.24 -32.29
C GLU A 621 13.10 27.41 -31.08
N HIS A 622 12.40 26.30 -31.32
CA HIS A 622 11.99 25.36 -30.27
C HIS A 622 13.20 24.66 -29.65
N ILE A 623 14.23 24.36 -30.43
CA ILE A 623 15.46 23.72 -29.94
C ILE A 623 16.20 24.61 -28.93
N ALA A 624 16.30 25.92 -29.18
CA ALA A 624 16.92 26.86 -28.26
C ALA A 624 16.18 26.89 -26.89
N GLN A 625 14.84 26.83 -26.92
CA GLN A 625 14.05 26.75 -25.70
C GLN A 625 14.27 25.41 -24.96
N ILE A 626 14.38 24.29 -25.69
CA ILE A 626 14.67 22.98 -25.12
C ILE A 626 16.06 22.96 -24.47
N VAL A 627 17.08 23.59 -25.07
CA VAL A 627 18.41 23.78 -24.46
C VAL A 627 18.26 24.45 -23.10
N GLY A 628 17.50 25.56 -23.02
CA GLY A 628 17.25 26.25 -21.76
C GLY A 628 16.60 25.38 -20.69
N ILE A 629 15.60 24.55 -21.07
CA ILE A 629 14.95 23.62 -20.12
C ILE A 629 15.93 22.54 -19.62
N MET A 630 16.69 21.93 -20.53
CA MET A 630 17.66 20.88 -20.15
C MET A 630 18.79 21.41 -19.27
N LEU A 631 19.20 22.67 -19.49
CA LEU A 631 20.21 23.31 -18.67
C LEU A 631 19.74 23.65 -17.26
N ARG A 632 18.43 23.88 -17.04
CA ARG A 632 17.90 24.06 -15.68
C ARG A 632 18.19 22.86 -14.78
N ASP A 633 18.16 21.65 -15.33
CA ASP A 633 18.51 20.44 -14.57
C ASP A 633 20.01 20.39 -14.22
N VAL A 634 20.87 20.87 -15.11
CA VAL A 634 22.31 21.01 -14.85
C VAL A 634 22.55 22.10 -13.81
N GLN A 635 21.91 23.27 -13.97
CA GLN A 635 21.99 24.38 -13.03
C GLN A 635 21.56 23.98 -11.62
N LYS A 636 20.46 23.20 -11.50
CA LYS A 636 19.99 22.71 -10.21
C LYS A 636 21.03 21.79 -9.53
N ARG A 637 21.65 20.88 -10.26
CA ARG A 637 22.72 20.02 -9.73
C ARG A 637 23.95 20.81 -9.31
N MET A 638 24.27 21.87 -10.05
CA MET A 638 25.39 22.77 -9.72
C MET A 638 25.09 23.64 -8.50
N SER A 639 23.86 24.10 -8.34
CA SER A 639 23.46 24.88 -7.16
C SER A 639 23.56 24.09 -5.86
N GLU A 640 23.42 22.75 -5.90
CA GLU A 640 23.71 21.86 -4.75
C GLU A 640 25.20 21.89 -4.36
N GLY A 641 26.09 22.17 -5.34
CA GLY A 641 27.54 22.41 -5.13
C GLY A 641 27.91 23.87 -4.88
N GLU A 642 26.92 24.75 -4.66
CA GLU A 642 27.12 26.22 -4.50
C GLU A 642 27.73 26.91 -5.73
N LEU A 643 27.51 26.36 -6.94
CA LEU A 643 27.96 26.96 -8.20
C LEU A 643 26.76 27.42 -9.02
N THR A 644 26.87 28.59 -9.67
CA THR A 644 25.81 29.12 -10.56
C THR A 644 26.29 29.13 -12.01
N LEU A 645 25.49 28.54 -12.92
CA LEU A 645 25.81 28.48 -14.34
C LEU A 645 24.92 29.46 -15.11
N LYS A 646 25.53 30.32 -15.96
CA LYS A 646 24.84 31.15 -16.96
C LYS A 646 25.29 30.77 -18.36
N LEU A 647 24.35 30.75 -19.30
CA LEU A 647 24.64 30.50 -20.70
C LEU A 647 24.40 31.75 -21.52
N SER A 648 25.34 32.08 -22.40
CA SER A 648 25.18 33.18 -23.38
C SER A 648 24.30 32.73 -24.58
N ASP A 649 23.66 33.66 -25.25
CA ASP A 649 22.85 33.36 -26.44
C ASP A 649 23.68 32.68 -27.57
N PRO A 650 24.95 33.12 -27.88
CA PRO A 650 25.78 32.43 -28.84
C PRO A 650 26.11 30.96 -28.47
N ALA A 651 26.29 30.68 -27.17
CA ALA A 651 26.55 29.34 -26.70
C ALA A 651 25.28 28.47 -26.79
N SER A 652 24.10 29.03 -26.53
CA SER A 652 22.81 28.36 -26.74
C SER A 652 22.59 28.00 -28.20
N ASP A 653 22.87 28.92 -29.13
CA ASP A 653 22.78 28.68 -30.57
C ASP A 653 23.76 27.60 -31.04
N PHE A 654 24.99 27.61 -30.51
CA PHE A 654 25.97 26.54 -30.78
C PHE A 654 25.48 25.16 -30.36
N LEU A 655 24.93 25.06 -29.18
CA LEU A 655 24.37 23.79 -28.69
C LEU A 655 23.15 23.38 -29.51
N ALA A 656 22.28 24.28 -29.87
CA ALA A 656 21.12 24.03 -30.71
C ALA A 656 21.52 23.50 -32.09
N ARG A 657 22.56 24.08 -32.73
CA ARG A 657 23.07 23.61 -34.03
C ARG A 657 23.69 22.20 -33.95
N ASN A 658 24.51 21.96 -32.95
CA ASN A 658 25.21 20.67 -32.78
C ASN A 658 24.37 19.57 -32.16
N GLY A 659 23.28 19.92 -31.50
CA GLY A 659 22.37 19.00 -30.80
C GLY A 659 21.08 18.70 -31.57
N TYR A 660 20.85 19.28 -32.73
CA TYR A 660 19.68 19.02 -33.57
C TYR A 660 20.04 18.21 -34.79
N ASP A 661 19.23 17.20 -35.06
CA ASP A 661 19.30 16.35 -36.25
C ASP A 661 17.89 16.25 -36.85
N GLU A 662 17.77 16.40 -38.16
CA GLU A 662 16.46 16.36 -38.84
C GLU A 662 15.75 15.01 -38.73
N GLN A 663 16.48 13.89 -38.57
CA GLN A 663 15.91 12.54 -38.42
C GLN A 663 15.64 12.19 -36.96
N TYR A 664 16.49 12.63 -36.05
CA TYR A 664 16.44 12.28 -34.64
C TYR A 664 15.89 13.40 -33.72
N GLY A 665 15.52 14.54 -34.28
CA GLY A 665 14.97 15.68 -33.55
C GLY A 665 15.91 16.23 -32.46
N ALA A 666 15.41 16.46 -31.27
CA ALA A 666 16.16 16.94 -30.12
C ALA A 666 16.90 15.82 -29.33
N ARG A 667 16.82 14.55 -29.77
CA ARG A 667 17.45 13.42 -29.04
C ARG A 667 18.98 13.55 -28.92
N PRO A 668 19.73 14.05 -29.94
CA PRO A 668 21.17 14.26 -29.80
C PRO A 668 21.55 15.39 -28.84
N LEU A 669 20.64 16.31 -28.52
CA LEU A 669 20.90 17.48 -27.70
C LEU A 669 21.43 17.14 -26.30
N LYS A 670 20.90 16.08 -25.70
CA LYS A 670 21.41 15.60 -24.40
C LYS A 670 22.88 15.21 -24.47
N ARG A 671 23.31 14.56 -25.55
CA ARG A 671 24.73 14.21 -25.77
C ARG A 671 25.57 15.44 -26.05
N ALA A 672 25.00 16.43 -26.75
CA ALA A 672 25.71 17.69 -27.00
C ALA A 672 25.93 18.45 -25.69
N ILE A 673 24.91 18.56 -24.82
CA ILE A 673 25.05 19.19 -23.49
C ILE A 673 26.10 18.44 -22.67
N GLN A 674 26.04 17.11 -22.62
CA GLN A 674 27.03 16.32 -21.91
C GLN A 674 28.44 16.59 -22.43
N ARG A 675 28.65 16.48 -23.73
CA ARG A 675 29.98 16.61 -24.36
C ARG A 675 30.58 18.01 -24.26
N TYR A 676 29.75 19.04 -24.45
CA TYR A 676 30.23 20.43 -24.55
C TYR A 676 30.10 21.22 -23.24
N ILE A 677 29.27 20.79 -22.30
CA ILE A 677 29.11 21.46 -20.99
C ILE A 677 29.51 20.54 -19.84
N GLU A 678 28.83 19.39 -19.63
CA GLU A 678 29.02 18.60 -18.41
C GLU A 678 30.44 18.04 -18.29
N ASP A 679 30.98 17.43 -19.37
CA ASP A 679 32.31 16.83 -19.35
C ASP A 679 33.42 17.88 -19.13
N PRO A 680 33.49 19.02 -19.89
CA PRO A 680 34.51 20.03 -19.67
C PRO A 680 34.38 20.74 -18.31
N LEU A 681 33.15 20.97 -17.86
CA LEU A 681 32.87 21.59 -16.58
C LEU A 681 33.32 20.69 -15.40
N SER A 682 33.05 19.40 -15.49
CA SER A 682 33.49 18.41 -14.50
C SER A 682 35.00 18.38 -14.37
N GLU A 683 35.72 18.42 -15.51
CA GLU A 683 37.19 18.44 -15.55
C GLU A 683 37.76 19.67 -14.85
N LYS A 684 37.19 20.84 -15.13
CA LYS A 684 37.60 22.10 -14.52
C LYS A 684 37.28 22.19 -13.02
N ILE A 685 36.14 21.68 -12.59
CA ILE A 685 35.81 21.57 -11.17
C ILE A 685 36.81 20.66 -10.44
N LEU A 686 37.18 19.50 -11.02
CA LEU A 686 38.15 18.58 -10.43
C LEU A 686 39.58 19.15 -10.40
N LEU A 687 39.95 20.02 -11.37
CA LEU A 687 41.21 20.76 -11.39
C LEU A 687 41.23 21.92 -10.38
N GLY A 688 40.11 22.24 -9.74
CA GLY A 688 40.01 23.33 -8.77
C GLY A 688 39.99 24.74 -9.41
N GLU A 689 39.63 24.83 -10.69
CA GLU A 689 39.55 26.13 -11.39
C GLU A 689 38.32 26.96 -10.92
N PHE A 690 37.33 26.32 -10.28
CA PHE A 690 36.11 26.95 -9.75
C PHE A 690 36.02 26.74 -8.24
N ALA A 691 35.73 27.83 -7.51
CA ALA A 691 35.51 27.83 -6.07
C ALA A 691 33.99 27.84 -5.74
N LYS A 692 33.66 27.38 -4.55
CA LYS A 692 32.27 27.47 -4.04
C LYS A 692 31.81 28.94 -4.00
N GLY A 693 30.65 29.22 -4.57
CA GLY A 693 30.09 30.55 -4.71
C GLY A 693 30.37 31.23 -6.02
N ASP A 694 31.15 30.61 -6.93
CA ASP A 694 31.45 31.19 -8.23
C ASP A 694 30.26 31.14 -9.19
N GLU A 695 30.13 32.23 -9.96
CA GLU A 695 29.20 32.35 -11.07
C GLU A 695 29.96 32.13 -12.39
N ILE A 696 29.61 31.03 -13.08
CA ILE A 696 30.27 30.58 -14.31
C ILE A 696 29.42 30.96 -15.52
N GLU A 697 29.97 31.79 -16.41
CA GLU A 697 29.39 32.06 -17.72
C GLU A 697 29.99 31.14 -18.78
N VAL A 698 29.08 30.50 -19.53
CA VAL A 698 29.44 29.67 -20.68
C VAL A 698 29.21 30.46 -21.94
N ASP A 699 30.28 30.73 -22.70
CA ASP A 699 30.23 31.49 -23.93
C ASP A 699 30.86 30.73 -25.10
N LEU A 700 30.65 31.18 -26.32
CA LEU A 700 31.29 30.59 -27.49
C LEU A 700 32.78 31.03 -27.53
N ALA A 701 33.71 30.10 -27.71
CA ALA A 701 35.13 30.39 -27.85
C ALA A 701 35.38 31.11 -29.19
N GLU A 702 36.50 31.83 -29.26
CA GLU A 702 36.88 32.61 -30.46
C GLU A 702 37.03 31.76 -31.73
N ASP A 703 37.32 30.48 -31.58
CA ASP A 703 37.41 29.50 -32.68
C ASP A 703 36.04 29.06 -33.23
N GLY A 704 34.93 29.39 -32.53
CA GLY A 704 33.57 29.04 -32.91
C GLY A 704 33.28 27.52 -32.86
N GLN A 705 34.20 26.68 -32.35
CA GLN A 705 34.08 25.22 -32.34
C GLN A 705 33.93 24.63 -30.93
N LYS A 706 34.18 25.40 -29.89
CA LYS A 706 34.14 25.00 -28.50
C LYS A 706 33.44 26.03 -27.64
N LEU A 707 33.03 25.63 -26.43
CA LEU A 707 32.52 26.52 -25.41
C LEU A 707 33.64 26.94 -24.45
N ALA A 708 33.66 28.21 -24.07
CA ALA A 708 34.58 28.77 -23.09
C ALA A 708 33.84 29.03 -21.77
N PHE A 709 34.49 28.73 -20.65
CA PHE A 709 33.94 28.92 -19.31
C PHE A 709 34.67 30.06 -18.63
N LYS A 710 33.97 31.12 -18.23
CA LYS A 710 34.51 32.35 -17.59
C LYS A 710 33.89 32.51 -16.22
N VAL A 711 34.64 32.83 -15.20
CA VAL A 711 34.14 33.21 -13.88
C VAL A 711 33.75 34.68 -13.89
N LEU A 712 32.47 35.01 -13.61
CA LEU A 712 31.95 36.39 -13.60
C LEU A 712 32.15 37.11 -12.27
N SER A 713 32.17 36.38 -11.17
CA SER A 713 32.35 36.92 -9.82
C SER A 713 33.26 36.03 -8.99
N ASN A 714 34.39 36.54 -8.54
CA ASN A 714 35.17 35.95 -7.46
C ASN A 714 34.56 36.40 -6.13
N SER A 715 33.81 35.52 -5.49
CA SER A 715 33.59 35.70 -4.05
C SER A 715 34.90 35.34 -3.35
N ALA A 716 35.77 36.36 -3.15
CA ALA A 716 36.96 36.21 -2.37
C ALA A 716 36.62 35.56 -1.01
N PRO A 717 37.39 34.59 -0.53
CA PRO A 717 37.15 34.03 0.79
C PRO A 717 37.36 35.12 1.82
N LYS A 718 36.32 35.48 2.56
CA LYS A 718 36.50 36.21 3.81
C LYS A 718 37.28 35.31 4.73
N ALA A 719 38.52 35.74 5.03
CA ALA A 719 39.47 35.13 5.94
C ALA A 719 38.87 34.95 7.37
#